data_078c982bd3c197600d66f74ee23589e6
#
_entry.id   078c982bd3c197600d66f74ee23589e6
#
_cell.length_a   1.000
_cell.length_b   1.000
_cell.length_c   1.000
_cell.angle_alpha   90.00
_cell.angle_beta   90.00
_cell.angle_gamma   90.00
#
_symmetry.space_group_name_H-M   'P 1'
#
loop_
_entity.id
_entity.type
_entity.pdbx_description
1 polymer ?
#
loop_
_entity_poly.entity_id
_entity_poly.type
_entity_poly.pdbx_seq_one_letter_code
_entity_poly.pdbx_strand_id
1 'polypeptide(L)'
;MMRTILKYAHVDLTHERYVLREYEGFLGPVDLGIHLHLNVYESYRHDVFSEDNVVIMGKGFFANEAIFGSHRLVFVFRSPISRGLHVSALGGGAYRFIKTGLDGIVFEGKASRPTIVLVEGLKDEARVGFDHLSEREMLEIYRGYDGQRGVRGLTKYLINRYSGFLKQYEGRMILVGPASYNTRMGGICSPTIDYVTMSVRVEDWAARGGGGSVLARAHNVLAVIFGGNKTLNDLRGRFEFINSLVSTQLRKPFVRSVIEGTSKYSYDLETRTGGTFGSNIMIYREKIPTHNWNSITSSKDVRKSIYEVLVEKYLKPFNEKIISTGIWRTCDEPCPVRCKKTIDNKHVDYEPLNAVGPMVGVIDFDEAXEILDLVDELGLDAIEVGNVLGWLMESVEKGLLKPEELGLDTAPVISPSRWSGDCSRRNKVVAMKLIEGLVSSDNKLLRLVAEEGLREACKKLDELFHDRVRKEGIRFEDLAVYVPFGSSGYITPNFYWSPGVFVPLPILGKYWTYYTPTFSEPEEFANIAVNRALMEYLVENAGWCRFHRSWVERILPELYKILLGYEGNLLSHARKFYKMIREYQARAGAENVFWESNKVLSILRNAACEFGSTEWCSKISSNLSEGLKEWWVRFYELSNKTS
;
A
#
# COMPACT_ATOMS: atom_id res chain seq x y z
N MET A 1 34.32 -11.35 5.87
CA MET A 1 33.40 -10.26 6.22
C MET A 1 32.70 -9.77 4.97
N MET A 2 31.38 -9.86 4.90
CA MET A 2 30.62 -9.25 3.81
C MET A 2 30.57 -7.76 4.08
N ARG A 3 31.05 -6.98 3.12
CA ARG A 3 30.94 -5.52 3.24
C ARG A 3 29.51 -5.09 2.96
N THR A 4 29.04 -4.10 3.68
CA THR A 4 27.71 -3.54 3.45
C THR A 4 27.74 -2.58 2.27
N ILE A 5 27.91 -3.15 1.08
CA ILE A 5 27.96 -2.39 -0.18
C ILE A 5 26.75 -2.78 -1.01
N LEU A 6 25.97 -1.77 -1.42
CA LEU A 6 24.80 -1.98 -2.29
C LEU A 6 25.21 -1.72 -3.73
N LYS A 7 24.83 -2.60 -4.63
CA LYS A 7 25.09 -2.47 -6.07
C LYS A 7 23.79 -2.16 -6.80
N TYR A 8 23.71 -0.97 -7.38
CA TYR A 8 22.51 -0.49 -8.07
C TYR A 8 22.79 -0.17 -9.52
N ALA A 9 21.83 -0.44 -10.39
CA ALA A 9 21.85 0.04 -11.77
C ALA A 9 21.05 1.34 -11.84
N HIS A 10 21.68 2.41 -12.25
CA HIS A 10 21.00 3.67 -12.57
C HIS A 10 20.56 3.57 -14.02
N VAL A 11 19.25 3.49 -14.24
CA VAL A 11 18.66 3.28 -15.56
C VAL A 11 18.12 4.61 -16.06
N ASP A 12 18.75 5.14 -17.10
CA ASP A 12 18.40 6.43 -17.70
C ASP A 12 17.44 6.18 -18.86
N LEU A 13 16.16 6.45 -18.64
CA LEU A 13 15.11 6.21 -19.63
C LEU A 13 15.17 7.19 -20.79
N THR A 14 15.75 8.38 -20.59
CA THR A 14 15.87 9.39 -21.65
C THR A 14 16.83 8.92 -22.74
N HIS A 15 17.98 8.37 -22.32
CA HIS A 15 19.05 8.01 -23.26
C HIS A 15 19.18 6.49 -23.46
N GLU A 16 18.33 5.71 -22.82
CA GLU A 16 18.31 4.24 -22.91
C GLU A 16 19.68 3.66 -22.62
N ARG A 17 20.20 3.99 -21.44
CA ARG A 17 21.50 3.49 -20.99
C ARG A 17 21.45 3.26 -19.48
N TYR A 18 22.46 2.58 -18.96
CA TYR A 18 22.56 2.35 -17.53
C TYR A 18 23.99 2.39 -17.07
N VAL A 19 24.16 2.71 -15.79
CA VAL A 19 25.46 2.74 -15.12
C VAL A 19 25.31 1.97 -13.81
N LEU A 20 26.26 1.10 -13.52
CA LEU A 20 26.31 0.39 -12.25
C LEU A 20 27.06 1.27 -11.23
N ARG A 21 26.46 1.45 -10.04
CA ARG A 21 27.07 2.20 -8.96
C ARG A 21 27.05 1.41 -7.68
N GLU A 22 28.08 1.59 -6.87
CA GLU A 22 28.17 0.98 -5.55
C GLU A 22 28.01 2.04 -4.48
N TYR A 23 27.25 1.67 -3.42
CA TYR A 23 26.99 2.58 -2.31
C TYR A 23 27.40 1.89 -1.02
N GLU A 24 28.31 2.54 -0.28
CA GLU A 24 28.78 2.05 1.00
C GLU A 24 28.13 2.84 2.12
N GLY A 25 27.80 2.17 3.23
CA GLY A 25 27.23 2.83 4.39
C GLY A 25 25.72 2.85 4.44
N PHE A 26 25.05 2.26 3.45
CA PHE A 26 23.59 2.12 3.44
C PHE A 26 23.25 0.67 3.70
N LEU A 27 22.11 0.45 4.35
CA LEU A 27 21.71 -0.89 4.77
C LEU A 27 20.57 -1.49 3.94
N GLY A 28 19.98 -0.73 3.04
CA GLY A 28 18.91 -1.25 2.21
C GLY A 28 18.37 -0.21 1.24
N PRO A 29 17.22 -0.50 0.62
CA PRO A 29 16.65 0.42 -0.38
C PRO A 29 16.02 1.68 0.22
N VAL A 30 15.60 1.63 1.49
CA VAL A 30 14.89 2.77 2.07
C VAL A 30 15.87 3.89 2.42
N ASP A 31 16.93 3.58 3.16
CA ASP A 31 17.92 4.62 3.51
C ASP A 31 18.60 5.17 2.27
N LEU A 32 18.95 4.32 1.32
CA LEU A 32 19.52 4.79 0.05
C LEU A 32 18.52 5.68 -0.68
N GLY A 33 17.25 5.27 -0.75
CA GLY A 33 16.22 6.05 -1.42
C GLY A 33 16.03 7.43 -0.78
N ILE A 34 16.03 7.49 0.55
CA ILE A 34 15.93 8.77 1.26
C ILE A 34 17.11 9.68 0.89
N HIS A 35 18.32 9.13 0.93
CA HIS A 35 19.52 9.87 0.58
C HIS A 35 19.46 10.40 -0.85
N LEU A 36 19.07 9.56 -1.80
CA LEU A 36 19.02 9.96 -3.20
C LEU A 36 17.98 11.07 -3.42
N HIS A 37 16.80 10.94 -2.83
CA HIS A 37 15.75 11.95 -2.99
C HIS A 37 16.10 13.27 -2.32
N LEU A 38 16.69 13.23 -1.13
CA LEU A 38 17.00 14.45 -0.37
C LEU A 38 18.26 15.14 -0.87
N ASN A 39 19.33 14.38 -1.10
CA ASN A 39 20.65 14.95 -1.29
C ASN A 39 21.20 14.91 -2.72
N VAL A 40 20.65 14.07 -3.58
CA VAL A 40 21.18 13.90 -4.94
C VAL A 40 20.22 14.48 -5.98
N TYR A 41 18.98 13.96 -6.03
CA TYR A 41 18.01 14.42 -7.03
C TYR A 41 17.21 15.62 -6.57
N GLU A 42 17.14 15.84 -5.26
CA GLU A 42 16.38 16.93 -4.66
C GLU A 42 14.97 17.01 -5.24
N SER A 43 14.31 15.85 -5.29
CA SER A 43 12.99 15.72 -5.94
C SER A 43 11.91 16.61 -5.30
N TYR A 44 12.13 17.04 -4.05
CA TYR A 44 11.21 17.95 -3.39
C TYR A 44 11.09 19.31 -4.11
N ARG A 45 12.07 19.66 -4.98
CA ARG A 45 12.04 20.91 -5.74
C ARG A 45 11.19 20.84 -7.00
N HIS A 46 10.78 19.64 -7.40
CA HIS A 46 10.17 19.42 -8.70
C HIS A 46 8.75 18.90 -8.57
N ASP A 47 8.01 18.90 -9.67
CA ASP A 47 6.66 18.30 -9.71
C ASP A 47 6.75 16.80 -9.43
N VAL A 48 5.70 16.24 -8.86
CA VAL A 48 5.67 14.81 -8.52
C VAL A 48 5.75 13.91 -9.75
N PHE A 49 5.43 14.43 -10.94
CA PHE A 49 5.56 13.68 -12.19
C PHE A 49 6.77 14.12 -13.01
N SER A 50 7.68 14.88 -12.42
CA SER A 50 8.96 15.20 -13.03
C SER A 50 9.86 13.96 -13.08
N GLU A 51 10.70 13.88 -14.10
CA GLU A 51 11.67 12.78 -14.20
C GLU A 51 12.69 12.78 -13.05
N ASP A 52 12.78 13.89 -12.30
CA ASP A 52 13.61 13.96 -11.10
C ASP A 52 13.00 13.23 -9.91
N ASN A 53 11.73 12.86 -10.00
CA ASN A 53 11.10 11.99 -9.01
C ASN A 53 11.50 10.55 -9.32
N VAL A 54 12.71 10.19 -8.97
CA VAL A 54 13.25 8.87 -9.28
C VAL A 54 12.50 7.80 -8.50
N VAL A 55 12.45 6.59 -9.07
CA VAL A 55 11.90 5.43 -8.37
C VAL A 55 13.06 4.50 -8.05
N ILE A 56 13.28 4.25 -6.76
CA ILE A 56 14.23 3.24 -6.31
C ILE A 56 13.46 1.94 -6.13
N MET A 57 13.96 0.86 -6.76
CA MET A 57 13.40 -0.48 -6.59
C MET A 57 14.52 -1.35 -6.07
N GLY A 58 14.41 -1.84 -4.83
CA GLY A 58 15.53 -2.57 -4.24
C GLY A 58 15.14 -3.64 -3.25
N LYS A 59 16.10 -4.52 -2.98
CA LYS A 59 15.96 -5.62 -2.02
C LYS A 59 16.84 -5.37 -0.81
N GLY A 60 16.57 -6.11 0.28
CA GLY A 60 17.44 -6.08 1.45
C GLY A 60 18.60 -7.05 1.32
N PHE A 61 19.58 -6.91 2.21
CA PHE A 61 20.76 -7.77 2.24
C PHE A 61 20.42 -9.22 2.54
N PHE A 62 19.34 -9.47 3.26
CA PHE A 62 19.00 -10.82 3.73
C PHE A 62 18.18 -11.63 2.74
N ALA A 63 17.82 -11.07 1.60
CA ALA A 63 17.08 -11.79 0.56
C ALA A 63 17.89 -13.02 0.12
N ASN A 64 17.31 -14.21 0.31
CA ASN A 64 18.06 -15.45 0.18
C ASN A 64 17.12 -16.65 0.25
N GLU A 65 17.49 -17.74 -0.34
CA GLU A 65 16.65 -18.95 -0.40
C GLU A 65 16.37 -19.59 0.96
N ALA A 66 17.15 -19.26 1.99
CA ALA A 66 17.04 -19.91 3.30
C ALA A 66 16.34 -19.09 4.36
N ILE A 67 16.11 -17.79 4.14
CA ILE A 67 15.64 -16.91 5.19
C ILE A 67 14.20 -16.48 4.89
N PHE A 68 13.25 -16.97 5.70
CA PHE A 68 11.83 -16.74 5.47
C PHE A 68 11.45 -15.26 5.62
N GLY A 69 10.67 -14.78 4.67
CA GLY A 69 10.08 -13.45 4.76
C GLY A 69 10.99 -12.29 4.36
N SER A 70 12.24 -12.57 3.97
CA SER A 70 13.25 -11.53 3.71
C SER A 70 13.24 -11.04 2.26
N HIS A 71 12.18 -11.27 1.51
CA HIS A 71 12.18 -11.09 0.06
C HIS A 71 11.28 -10.00 -0.46
N ARG A 72 11.05 -8.96 0.32
CA ARG A 72 10.29 -7.84 -0.20
C ARG A 72 11.12 -7.04 -1.20
N LEU A 73 10.49 -6.65 -2.29
CA LEU A 73 11.05 -5.71 -3.24
C LEU A 73 10.42 -4.37 -2.93
N VAL A 74 11.26 -3.40 -2.59
CA VAL A 74 10.81 -2.14 -1.98
C VAL A 74 10.97 -0.99 -2.97
N PHE A 75 9.91 -0.17 -3.10
CA PHE A 75 9.89 0.98 -3.99
C PHE A 75 9.88 2.25 -3.16
N VAL A 76 10.80 3.18 -3.45
CA VAL A 76 10.89 4.47 -2.77
C VAL A 76 10.74 5.57 -3.81
N PHE A 77 9.80 6.48 -3.58
CA PHE A 77 9.48 7.54 -4.55
C PHE A 77 8.80 8.68 -3.81
N ARG A 78 8.69 9.83 -4.47
CA ARG A 78 7.85 10.91 -3.97
C ARG A 78 6.42 10.64 -4.44
N SER A 79 5.49 10.56 -3.49
CA SER A 79 4.11 10.19 -3.79
C SER A 79 3.34 11.34 -4.46
N PRO A 80 2.63 11.08 -5.55
CA PRO A 80 1.73 12.11 -6.10
C PRO A 80 0.48 12.32 -5.24
N ILE A 81 0.27 11.49 -4.22
CA ILE A 81 -0.84 11.62 -3.28
C ILE A 81 -0.41 12.47 -2.07
N SER A 82 0.58 12.01 -1.31
CA SER A 82 1.02 12.72 -0.10
C SER A 82 1.96 13.90 -0.41
N ARG A 83 2.56 13.91 -1.58
CA ARG A 83 3.58 14.87 -2.01
C ARG A 83 4.89 14.74 -1.26
N GLY A 84 4.97 13.82 -0.31
CA GLY A 84 6.18 13.47 0.43
C GLY A 84 6.73 12.13 0.00
N LEU A 85 7.82 11.71 0.63
CA LEU A 85 8.40 10.39 0.35
C LEU A 85 7.46 9.28 0.77
N HIS A 86 7.47 8.21 -0.01
CA HIS A 86 6.60 7.06 0.23
C HIS A 86 7.39 5.79 -0.05
N VAL A 87 7.11 4.77 0.74
CA VAL A 87 7.67 3.43 0.53
C VAL A 87 6.52 2.46 0.32
N SER A 88 6.57 1.73 -0.79
CA SER A 88 5.62 0.66 -1.07
C SER A 88 6.43 -0.62 -1.29
N ALA A 89 5.92 -1.75 -0.86
CA ALA A 89 6.70 -2.99 -0.91
C ALA A 89 5.89 -4.12 -1.53
N LEU A 90 6.57 -4.91 -2.35
CA LEU A 90 6.01 -6.04 -3.04
C LEU A 90 6.47 -7.31 -2.36
N GLY A 91 5.56 -8.10 -1.86
CA GLY A 91 5.90 -9.37 -1.21
C GLY A 91 6.54 -10.34 -2.19
N GLY A 92 7.63 -10.97 -1.75
CA GLY A 92 8.31 -12.02 -2.51
C GLY A 92 9.04 -11.58 -3.77
N GLY A 93 8.91 -10.31 -4.17
CA GLY A 93 9.51 -9.85 -5.43
C GLY A 93 11.01 -10.01 -5.51
N ALA A 94 11.70 -9.84 -4.38
CA ALA A 94 13.15 -9.97 -4.36
C ALA A 94 13.64 -11.41 -4.56
N TYR A 95 12.79 -12.41 -4.33
CA TYR A 95 13.20 -13.80 -4.48
C TYR A 95 13.69 -14.10 -5.91
N ARG A 96 13.03 -13.51 -6.90
CA ARG A 96 13.46 -13.63 -8.30
C ARG A 96 14.49 -12.56 -8.67
N PHE A 97 14.44 -11.40 -8.00
CA PHE A 97 15.34 -10.29 -8.29
C PHE A 97 16.81 -10.59 -7.90
N ILE A 98 17.02 -11.41 -6.87
CA ILE A 98 18.39 -11.72 -6.45
C ILE A 98 19.23 -12.32 -7.59
N LYS A 99 18.60 -13.01 -8.55
CA LYS A 99 19.31 -13.63 -9.66
C LYS A 99 19.85 -12.64 -10.68
N THR A 100 19.47 -11.36 -10.56
CA THR A 100 20.07 -10.31 -11.41
C THR A 100 21.48 -9.94 -10.94
N GLY A 101 21.83 -10.23 -9.70
CA GLY A 101 23.11 -9.83 -9.14
C GLY A 101 23.15 -8.39 -8.66
N LEU A 102 22.02 -7.69 -8.73
CA LEU A 102 21.90 -6.31 -8.26
C LEU A 102 21.16 -6.26 -6.94
N ASP A 103 21.43 -5.21 -6.14
CA ASP A 103 20.62 -4.91 -4.98
C ASP A 103 19.40 -4.09 -5.36
N GLY A 104 19.47 -3.37 -6.45
CA GLY A 104 18.32 -2.60 -6.91
C GLY A 104 18.59 -1.78 -8.15
N ILE A 105 17.60 -0.97 -8.48
CA ILE A 105 17.58 -0.13 -9.67
C ILE A 105 17.08 1.26 -9.27
N VAL A 106 17.68 2.29 -9.87
CA VAL A 106 17.16 3.66 -9.80
C VAL A 106 16.67 4.00 -11.19
N PHE A 107 15.37 4.27 -11.35
CA PHE A 107 14.78 4.71 -12.61
C PHE A 107 14.83 6.23 -12.67
N GLU A 108 15.50 6.78 -13.67
CA GLU A 108 15.65 8.22 -13.85
C GLU A 108 15.43 8.58 -15.32
N GLY A 109 15.20 9.85 -15.60
CA GLY A 109 14.90 10.29 -16.95
C GLY A 109 13.50 9.88 -17.35
N LYS A 110 13.14 10.13 -18.60
CA LYS A 110 11.80 9.79 -19.12
C LYS A 110 11.90 9.28 -20.54
N ALA A 111 11.34 8.11 -20.80
CA ALA A 111 11.31 7.52 -22.14
C ALA A 111 10.28 8.25 -23.00
N SER A 112 10.56 8.34 -24.31
CA SER A 112 9.66 8.97 -25.26
C SER A 112 8.47 8.07 -25.62
N ARG A 113 8.60 6.77 -25.37
CA ARG A 113 7.58 5.76 -25.65
C ARG A 113 7.41 4.84 -24.45
N PRO A 114 6.23 4.23 -24.28
CA PRO A 114 6.08 3.21 -23.24
C PRO A 114 7.20 2.17 -23.34
N THR A 115 7.94 2.00 -22.27
CA THR A 115 9.19 1.23 -22.27
C THR A 115 9.10 0.03 -21.34
N ILE A 116 9.59 -1.10 -21.83
CA ILE A 116 9.76 -2.32 -21.08
C ILE A 116 11.27 -2.44 -20.77
N VAL A 117 11.62 -2.44 -19.49
CA VAL A 117 13.01 -2.55 -19.07
C VAL A 117 13.30 -4.02 -18.76
N LEU A 118 14.35 -4.57 -19.36
CA LEU A 118 14.75 -5.97 -19.17
C LEU A 118 16.03 -6.00 -18.36
N VAL A 119 16.01 -6.72 -17.24
CA VAL A 119 17.16 -6.80 -16.35
C VAL A 119 17.59 -8.26 -16.27
N GLU A 120 18.77 -8.55 -16.80
CA GLU A 120 19.27 -9.92 -16.92
C GLU A 120 20.56 -10.07 -16.14
N GLY A 121 20.58 -11.00 -15.19
CA GLY A 121 21.79 -11.34 -14.47
C GLY A 121 22.53 -12.46 -15.16
N LEU A 122 23.73 -12.19 -15.64
CA LEU A 122 24.62 -13.17 -16.21
C LEU A 122 25.70 -13.51 -15.20
N LYS A 123 26.44 -14.57 -15.47
CA LYS A 123 27.45 -15.06 -14.52
C LYS A 123 28.34 -13.94 -13.98
N ASP A 124 28.82 -13.10 -14.85
CA ASP A 124 29.81 -12.08 -14.49
C ASP A 124 29.31 -10.65 -14.54
N GLU A 125 28.10 -10.41 -15.01
CA GLU A 125 27.59 -9.05 -15.14
C GLU A 125 26.06 -9.00 -15.06
N ALA A 126 25.53 -7.82 -14.77
CA ALA A 126 24.11 -7.53 -14.90
C ALA A 126 23.93 -6.68 -16.16
N ARG A 127 22.91 -6.97 -16.95
CA ARG A 127 22.66 -6.29 -18.21
C ARG A 127 21.26 -5.71 -18.21
N VAL A 128 21.13 -4.45 -18.67
CA VAL A 128 19.83 -3.79 -18.76
C VAL A 128 19.54 -3.49 -20.23
N GLY A 129 18.35 -3.92 -20.69
CA GLY A 129 17.91 -3.66 -22.04
C GLY A 129 16.59 -2.89 -22.05
N PHE A 130 16.24 -2.37 -23.21
CA PHE A 130 15.07 -1.51 -23.39
C PHE A 130 14.29 -1.98 -24.61
N ASP A 131 12.99 -2.27 -24.42
CA ASP A 131 12.05 -2.54 -25.50
C ASP A 131 10.92 -1.54 -25.42
N HIS A 132 10.19 -1.36 -26.50
CA HIS A 132 9.18 -0.33 -26.59
C HIS A 132 7.87 -0.84 -27.15
N LEU A 133 6.80 -0.16 -26.82
CA LEU A 133 5.53 -0.22 -27.53
C LEU A 133 5.23 1.20 -28.00
N SER A 134 4.50 1.34 -29.09
CA SER A 134 3.89 2.64 -29.38
C SER A 134 2.77 2.89 -28.37
N GLU A 135 2.39 4.14 -28.19
CA GLU A 135 1.26 4.47 -27.35
C GLU A 135 -0.01 3.76 -27.85
N ARG A 136 -0.19 3.71 -29.17
CA ARG A 136 -1.33 3.02 -29.78
C ARG A 136 -1.35 1.53 -29.44
N GLU A 137 -0.21 0.85 -29.57
CA GLU A 137 -0.11 -0.57 -29.22
C GLU A 137 -0.45 -0.80 -27.75
N MET A 138 0.07 0.04 -26.87
CA MET A 138 -0.21 -0.05 -25.44
C MET A 138 -1.70 0.08 -25.16
N LEU A 139 -2.35 1.09 -25.77
CA LEU A 139 -3.77 1.32 -25.57
C LEU A 139 -4.61 0.16 -26.11
N GLU A 140 -4.21 -0.41 -27.24
CA GLU A 140 -4.90 -1.58 -27.83
C GLU A 140 -4.81 -2.78 -26.90
N ILE A 141 -3.62 -3.02 -26.29
CA ILE A 141 -3.42 -4.12 -25.35
C ILE A 141 -4.30 -3.90 -24.10
N TYR A 142 -4.35 -2.67 -23.59
CA TYR A 142 -5.19 -2.36 -22.44
C TYR A 142 -6.67 -2.57 -22.73
N ARG A 143 -7.12 -2.29 -23.96
CA ARG A 143 -8.52 -2.52 -24.36
C ARG A 143 -8.85 -4.00 -24.43
N GLY A 144 -7.88 -4.81 -24.87
CA GLY A 144 -8.08 -6.25 -24.92
C GLY A 144 -6.93 -6.98 -25.58
N TYR A 145 -6.43 -8.01 -24.92
CA TYR A 145 -5.43 -8.91 -25.48
C TYR A 145 -5.76 -10.32 -25.01
N ASP A 146 -6.02 -11.20 -25.96
CA ASP A 146 -6.32 -12.61 -25.70
C ASP A 146 -7.43 -12.78 -24.65
N GLY A 147 -8.49 -11.98 -24.80
CA GLY A 147 -9.67 -12.06 -23.94
C GLY A 147 -9.52 -11.37 -22.58
N GLN A 148 -8.39 -10.70 -22.34
CA GLN A 148 -8.14 -9.98 -21.09
C GLN A 148 -7.91 -8.51 -21.38
N ARG A 149 -8.19 -7.63 -20.40
CA ARG A 149 -7.93 -6.21 -20.59
C ARG A 149 -7.15 -5.63 -19.40
N GLY A 150 -6.73 -4.38 -19.54
CA GLY A 150 -6.02 -3.65 -18.49
C GLY A 150 -4.73 -4.35 -18.10
N VAL A 151 -4.49 -4.43 -16.80
CA VAL A 151 -3.31 -5.10 -16.24
C VAL A 151 -3.21 -6.53 -16.76
N ARG A 152 -4.33 -7.23 -16.86
CA ARG A 152 -4.30 -8.64 -17.25
C ARG A 152 -4.02 -8.83 -18.73
N GLY A 153 -4.52 -7.93 -19.57
CA GLY A 153 -4.17 -7.92 -20.99
C GLY A 153 -2.67 -7.69 -21.17
N LEU A 154 -2.12 -6.72 -20.46
CA LEU A 154 -0.69 -6.44 -20.53
C LEU A 154 0.12 -7.61 -19.99
N THR A 155 -0.29 -8.18 -18.86
CA THR A 155 0.39 -9.35 -18.30
C THR A 155 0.47 -10.49 -19.31
N LYS A 156 -0.65 -10.80 -19.95
CA LYS A 156 -0.70 -11.87 -20.94
C LYS A 156 0.23 -11.58 -22.14
N TYR A 157 0.20 -10.33 -22.61
CA TYR A 157 1.07 -9.89 -23.69
C TYR A 157 2.54 -10.07 -23.33
N LEU A 158 2.92 -9.63 -22.12
CA LEU A 158 4.32 -9.72 -21.67
C LEU A 158 4.76 -11.17 -21.47
N ILE A 159 3.90 -12.03 -20.92
CA ILE A 159 4.21 -13.45 -20.77
C ILE A 159 4.45 -14.07 -22.14
N ASN A 160 3.62 -13.76 -23.12
CA ASN A 160 3.78 -14.31 -24.48
C ASN A 160 5.06 -13.79 -25.14
N ARG A 161 5.28 -12.49 -25.07
CA ARG A 161 6.44 -11.87 -25.73
C ARG A 161 7.77 -12.31 -25.12
N TYR A 162 7.81 -12.46 -23.78
CA TYR A 162 9.05 -12.78 -23.08
C TYR A 162 9.06 -14.19 -22.49
N SER A 163 8.30 -15.11 -23.07
CA SER A 163 8.17 -16.47 -22.56
C SER A 163 9.53 -17.17 -22.44
N GLY A 164 10.41 -16.98 -23.42
CA GLY A 164 11.74 -17.58 -23.39
C GLY A 164 12.56 -17.13 -22.20
N PHE A 165 12.59 -15.82 -21.95
CA PHE A 165 13.29 -15.24 -20.82
C PHE A 165 12.69 -15.74 -19.49
N LEU A 166 11.37 -15.69 -19.39
CA LEU A 166 10.68 -16.07 -18.17
C LEU A 166 10.87 -17.55 -17.84
N LYS A 167 10.82 -18.42 -18.85
CA LYS A 167 11.06 -19.86 -18.64
C LYS A 167 12.52 -20.14 -18.27
N GLN A 168 13.43 -19.52 -19.00
CA GLN A 168 14.86 -19.77 -18.83
C GLN A 168 15.32 -19.41 -17.41
N TYR A 169 14.86 -18.25 -16.91
CA TYR A 169 15.34 -17.72 -15.65
C TYR A 169 14.37 -17.86 -14.49
N GLU A 170 13.19 -18.42 -14.72
CA GLU A 170 12.10 -18.35 -13.75
C GLU A 170 11.96 -16.91 -13.26
N GLY A 171 11.87 -15.99 -14.22
CA GLY A 171 11.88 -14.57 -13.97
C GLY A 171 10.54 -14.04 -13.49
N ARG A 172 10.54 -12.79 -13.09
CA ARG A 172 9.34 -12.12 -12.62
C ARG A 172 9.25 -10.75 -13.28
N MET A 173 8.10 -10.10 -13.14
CA MET A 173 7.91 -8.77 -13.71
C MET A 173 7.14 -7.87 -12.77
N ILE A 174 7.32 -6.57 -12.96
CA ILE A 174 6.39 -5.58 -12.43
C ILE A 174 5.81 -4.84 -13.63
N LEU A 175 4.58 -4.36 -13.51
CA LEU A 175 3.92 -3.62 -14.59
C LEU A 175 2.87 -2.68 -14.02
N VAL A 176 2.42 -1.75 -14.86
CA VAL A 176 1.41 -0.78 -14.48
C VAL A 176 0.21 -0.88 -15.42
N GLY A 177 -0.96 -0.53 -14.90
CA GLY A 177 -2.19 -0.55 -15.67
C GLY A 177 -2.58 0.82 -16.20
N PRO A 178 -3.73 0.92 -16.87
CA PRO A 178 -4.18 2.19 -17.44
C PRO A 178 -4.39 3.27 -16.39
N ALA A 179 -4.76 2.91 -15.16
CA ALA A 179 -4.93 3.90 -14.08
C ALA A 179 -3.64 4.65 -13.78
N SER A 180 -2.48 4.04 -14.00
CA SER A 180 -1.20 4.68 -13.77
C SER A 180 -0.94 5.84 -14.73
N TYR A 181 -1.45 5.74 -15.96
CA TYR A 181 -1.32 6.83 -16.93
C TYR A 181 -2.39 7.91 -16.74
N ASN A 182 -3.56 7.53 -16.23
CA ASN A 182 -4.72 8.42 -16.20
C ASN A 182 -5.08 8.99 -14.83
N THR A 183 -4.46 8.52 -13.76
CA THR A 183 -4.78 8.99 -12.39
C THR A 183 -3.51 9.18 -11.58
N ARG A 184 -3.65 9.69 -10.34
CA ARG A 184 -2.56 9.77 -9.38
C ARG A 184 -2.44 8.50 -8.53
N MET A 185 -3.37 7.55 -8.66
CA MET A 185 -3.50 6.44 -7.73
C MET A 185 -3.24 5.07 -8.36
N GLY A 186 -2.36 5.04 -9.35
CA GLY A 186 -1.95 3.77 -9.96
C GLY A 186 -1.00 2.99 -9.09
N GLY A 187 -1.24 1.67 -8.98
CA GLY A 187 -0.38 0.76 -8.24
C GLY A 187 0.59 0.01 -9.15
N ILE A 188 1.55 -0.65 -8.53
CA ILE A 188 2.52 -1.50 -9.25
C ILE A 188 2.08 -2.94 -9.06
N CYS A 189 1.81 -3.63 -10.16
CA CYS A 189 1.37 -5.02 -10.17
C CYS A 189 2.56 -5.94 -10.43
N SER A 190 2.56 -7.10 -9.80
CA SER A 190 3.56 -8.13 -10.08
C SER A 190 2.90 -9.50 -10.03
N PRO A 191 2.53 -10.07 -11.17
CA PRO A 191 1.98 -11.42 -11.18
C PRO A 191 3.06 -12.45 -10.89
N THR A 192 2.73 -13.47 -10.10
CA THR A 192 3.59 -14.63 -9.95
C THR A 192 3.20 -15.64 -11.03
N ILE A 193 4.18 -16.36 -11.55
CA ILE A 193 4.00 -17.17 -12.75
C ILE A 193 4.25 -18.64 -12.45
N ASP A 194 3.40 -19.50 -12.98
CA ASP A 194 3.65 -20.92 -13.04
C ASP A 194 4.52 -21.18 -14.29
N TYR A 195 5.76 -21.58 -14.11
CA TYR A 195 6.69 -21.70 -15.23
C TYR A 195 6.49 -22.95 -16.08
N VAL A 196 5.61 -23.85 -15.65
CA VAL A 196 5.24 -25.01 -16.46
C VAL A 196 4.13 -24.62 -17.45
N THR A 197 3.06 -24.01 -16.94
CA THR A 197 1.90 -23.64 -17.75
C THR A 197 2.02 -22.23 -18.35
N MET A 198 2.96 -21.42 -17.84
CA MET A 198 3.12 -20.00 -18.22
C MET A 198 1.84 -19.20 -17.98
N SER A 199 1.20 -19.49 -16.87
CA SER A 199 -0.01 -18.78 -16.44
C SER A 199 0.23 -18.10 -15.10
N VAL A 200 -0.62 -17.13 -14.79
CA VAL A 200 -0.53 -16.38 -13.54
C VAL A 200 -1.03 -17.25 -12.38
N ARG A 201 -0.25 -17.30 -11.29
CA ARG A 201 -0.67 -17.95 -10.06
C ARG A 201 -1.40 -17.00 -9.13
N VAL A 202 -0.84 -15.83 -8.92
CA VAL A 202 -1.39 -14.81 -8.02
C VAL A 202 -0.93 -13.45 -8.54
N GLU A 203 -1.79 -12.45 -8.44
CA GLU A 203 -1.39 -11.06 -8.65
C GLU A 203 -0.97 -10.49 -7.31
N ASP A 204 0.23 -9.94 -7.23
CA ASP A 204 0.69 -9.23 -6.05
C ASP A 204 0.88 -7.76 -6.40
N TRP A 205 0.84 -6.91 -5.36
CA TRP A 205 0.82 -5.48 -5.58
C TRP A 205 1.72 -4.73 -4.60
N ALA A 206 2.45 -3.74 -5.11
CA ALA A 206 2.96 -2.63 -4.34
C ALA A 206 1.99 -1.48 -4.66
N ALA A 207 0.86 -1.46 -3.95
CA ALA A 207 -0.32 -0.73 -4.39
C ALA A 207 -0.39 0.73 -3.97
N ARG A 208 0.10 1.05 -2.77
CA ARG A 208 -0.17 2.34 -2.16
C ARG A 208 0.81 3.44 -2.61
N GLY A 209 0.35 4.69 -2.48
CA GLY A 209 1.19 5.86 -2.67
C GLY A 209 1.29 6.38 -4.10
N GLY A 210 0.70 5.68 -5.07
CA GLY A 210 0.74 6.13 -6.46
C GLY A 210 2.03 5.81 -7.20
N GLY A 211 2.79 4.80 -6.73
CA GLY A 211 4.06 4.44 -7.36
C GLY A 211 3.94 4.03 -8.82
N GLY A 212 2.83 3.36 -9.18
CA GLY A 212 2.58 3.03 -10.59
C GLY A 212 2.41 4.28 -11.45
N SER A 213 1.72 5.28 -10.90
CA SER A 213 1.55 6.55 -11.63
C SER A 213 2.88 7.27 -11.82
N VAL A 214 3.79 7.18 -10.83
CA VAL A 214 5.13 7.78 -10.98
C VAL A 214 5.92 7.03 -12.08
N LEU A 215 5.93 5.69 -12.04
CA LEU A 215 6.62 4.93 -13.09
C LEU A 215 6.09 5.28 -14.48
N ALA A 216 4.77 5.36 -14.63
CA ALA A 216 4.15 5.63 -15.93
C ALA A 216 4.35 7.08 -16.37
N ARG A 217 4.01 8.03 -15.50
CA ARG A 217 3.92 9.44 -15.93
C ARG A 217 5.22 10.19 -15.82
N ALA A 218 6.07 9.86 -14.84
CA ALA A 218 7.36 10.53 -14.69
C ALA A 218 8.42 9.89 -15.59
N HIS A 219 8.34 8.58 -15.83
CA HIS A 219 9.42 7.85 -16.50
C HIS A 219 9.01 7.10 -17.75
N ASN A 220 7.71 6.93 -17.97
CA ASN A 220 7.13 6.14 -19.06
C ASN A 220 7.64 4.69 -19.07
N VAL A 221 7.78 4.12 -17.86
CA VAL A 221 8.10 2.70 -17.66
C VAL A 221 6.80 1.93 -17.56
N LEU A 222 6.54 1.08 -18.55
CA LEU A 222 5.34 0.27 -18.60
C LEU A 222 5.51 -1.01 -17.79
N ALA A 223 6.69 -1.59 -17.86
CA ALA A 223 6.99 -2.85 -17.17
C ALA A 223 8.50 -3.01 -16.99
N VAL A 224 8.86 -3.82 -16.00
CA VAL A 224 10.25 -4.24 -15.79
C VAL A 224 10.22 -5.76 -15.67
N ILE A 225 11.02 -6.45 -16.47
CA ILE A 225 11.12 -7.91 -16.46
C ILE A 225 12.52 -8.26 -16.00
N PHE A 226 12.64 -9.09 -14.98
CA PHE A 226 13.94 -9.38 -14.38
C PHE A 226 14.11 -10.86 -14.08
N GLY A 227 15.35 -11.30 -14.15
CA GLY A 227 15.74 -12.65 -13.86
C GLY A 227 17.21 -12.84 -14.16
N GLY A 228 17.68 -14.06 -14.03
CA GLY A 228 19.07 -14.32 -14.32
C GLY A 228 19.52 -15.66 -13.79
N ASN A 229 20.79 -15.94 -13.99
CA ASN A 229 21.41 -17.16 -13.48
C ASN A 229 22.64 -16.84 -12.63
N LYS A 230 22.72 -15.63 -12.10
CA LYS A 230 23.83 -15.27 -11.26
C LYS A 230 23.81 -16.09 -9.99
N THR A 231 24.97 -16.65 -9.64
CA THR A 231 25.11 -17.40 -8.41
C THR A 231 25.33 -16.39 -7.27
N LEU A 232 24.44 -16.41 -6.32
CA LEU A 232 24.56 -15.54 -5.17
C LEU A 232 25.42 -16.19 -4.12
N ASN A 233 25.91 -15.39 -3.18
CA ASN A 233 26.53 -15.91 -1.98
C ASN A 233 25.48 -16.77 -1.27
N ASP A 234 25.73 -18.05 -1.26
CA ASP A 234 24.75 -19.00 -0.78
C ASP A 234 24.73 -19.01 0.75
N LEU A 235 23.64 -18.52 1.31
CA LEU A 235 23.45 -18.56 2.75
C LEU A 235 22.78 -19.84 3.24
N ARG A 236 22.58 -20.82 2.34
CA ARG A 236 22.02 -22.11 2.76
C ARG A 236 22.87 -22.78 3.82
N GLY A 237 24.19 -22.66 3.70
CA GLY A 237 25.10 -23.17 4.72
C GLY A 237 24.99 -22.42 6.04
N ARG A 238 24.29 -21.29 6.06
CA ARG A 238 24.06 -20.53 7.27
C ARG A 238 22.68 -20.77 7.88
N PHE A 239 21.84 -21.58 7.24
CA PHE A 239 20.50 -21.85 7.76
C PHE A 239 20.56 -22.43 9.18
N GLU A 240 21.45 -23.37 9.42
CA GLU A 240 21.57 -23.97 10.75
C GLU A 240 22.01 -22.94 11.78
N PHE A 241 22.88 -22.03 11.39
CA PHE A 241 23.30 -20.94 12.25
C PHE A 241 22.12 -20.01 12.54
N ILE A 242 21.37 -19.63 11.53
CA ILE A 242 20.19 -18.79 11.69
C ILE A 242 19.16 -19.50 12.57
N ASN A 243 18.93 -20.78 12.32
CA ASN A 243 18.05 -21.61 13.12
C ASN A 243 18.47 -21.61 14.60
N SER A 244 19.77 -21.77 14.85
CA SER A 244 20.32 -21.73 16.21
C SER A 244 20.13 -20.37 16.88
N LEU A 245 20.43 -19.31 16.13
CA LEU A 245 20.27 -17.94 16.64
C LEU A 245 18.83 -17.64 17.03
N VAL A 246 17.90 -17.93 16.12
CA VAL A 246 16.46 -17.70 16.36
C VAL A 246 16.00 -18.57 17.53
N SER A 247 16.39 -19.83 17.53
CA SER A 247 15.99 -20.77 18.59
C SER A 247 16.47 -20.32 19.96
N THR A 248 17.69 -19.80 20.05
CA THR A 248 18.26 -19.31 21.30
C THR A 248 17.53 -18.05 21.77
N GLN A 249 17.32 -17.11 20.87
CA GLN A 249 16.68 -15.83 21.21
C GLN A 249 15.20 -16.00 21.57
N LEU A 250 14.51 -16.87 20.87
CA LEU A 250 13.07 -17.05 21.06
C LEU A 250 12.71 -18.27 21.90
N ARG A 251 13.70 -19.07 22.26
CA ARG A 251 13.55 -20.31 23.05
C ARG A 251 12.63 -21.33 22.38
N LYS A 252 12.63 -21.35 21.04
CA LYS A 252 11.84 -22.27 20.22
C LYS A 252 12.55 -22.52 18.89
N PRO A 253 12.38 -23.70 18.29
CA PRO A 253 12.94 -23.91 16.96
C PRO A 253 12.46 -22.85 15.94
N PHE A 254 13.33 -22.50 15.02
CA PHE A 254 13.08 -21.41 14.07
C PHE A 254 11.76 -21.55 13.32
N VAL A 255 11.56 -22.68 12.65
CA VAL A 255 10.35 -22.88 11.85
C VAL A 255 9.10 -22.78 12.73
N ARG A 256 9.15 -23.37 13.92
CA ARG A 256 8.04 -23.31 14.87
C ARG A 256 7.76 -21.87 15.33
N SER A 257 8.82 -21.11 15.60
CA SER A 257 8.68 -19.70 15.99
C SER A 257 8.00 -18.87 14.90
N VAL A 258 8.39 -19.13 13.64
CA VAL A 258 7.79 -18.43 12.50
C VAL A 258 6.31 -18.80 12.39
N ILE A 259 5.99 -20.08 12.45
CA ILE A 259 4.60 -20.55 12.29
C ILE A 259 3.72 -19.98 13.39
N GLU A 260 4.15 -20.08 14.66
CA GLU A 260 3.37 -19.58 15.79
C GLU A 260 3.23 -18.06 15.76
N GLY A 261 4.29 -17.34 15.42
CA GLY A 261 4.26 -15.88 15.37
C GLY A 261 3.42 -15.32 14.22
N THR A 262 3.07 -16.16 13.25
CA THR A 262 2.34 -15.71 12.07
C THR A 262 1.02 -16.47 11.87
N SER A 263 0.57 -17.22 12.89
CA SER A 263 -0.57 -18.14 12.73
C SER A 263 -1.83 -17.44 12.23
N LYS A 264 -2.12 -16.25 12.71
CA LYS A 264 -3.33 -15.52 12.29
C LYS A 264 -3.34 -15.23 10.77
N TYR A 265 -2.17 -15.16 10.16
CA TYR A 265 -2.10 -14.89 8.72
C TYR A 265 -2.20 -16.19 7.91
N SER A 266 -1.88 -17.31 8.51
CA SER A 266 -2.04 -18.62 7.89
C SER A 266 -3.42 -19.20 8.20
N TYR A 267 -3.55 -19.77 9.40
CA TYR A 267 -4.81 -20.30 9.91
C TYR A 267 -4.77 -20.27 11.43
N ASP A 268 -5.74 -19.61 12.02
CA ASP A 268 -5.85 -19.49 13.46
C ASP A 268 -6.88 -20.50 13.97
N LEU A 269 -6.42 -21.42 14.80
CA LEU A 269 -7.27 -22.49 15.34
C LEU A 269 -8.40 -21.97 16.24
N GLU A 270 -8.15 -20.84 16.92
CA GLU A 270 -9.16 -20.27 17.81
C GLU A 270 -10.32 -19.67 17.03
N THR A 271 -10.03 -18.85 16.03
CA THR A 271 -11.05 -18.18 15.24
C THR A 271 -11.54 -19.00 14.04
N ARG A 272 -10.80 -20.07 13.71
CA ARG A 272 -11.11 -20.98 12.60
C ARG A 272 -11.15 -20.27 11.25
N THR A 273 -10.31 -19.28 11.08
CA THR A 273 -10.16 -18.54 9.83
C THR A 273 -8.70 -18.10 9.70
N GLY A 274 -8.39 -17.30 8.69
CA GLY A 274 -7.00 -16.87 8.49
C GLY A 274 -6.86 -15.83 7.40
N GLY A 275 -5.60 -15.48 7.13
CA GLY A 275 -5.30 -14.37 6.24
C GLY A 275 -5.66 -13.06 6.92
N THR A 276 -5.33 -11.94 6.27
CA THR A 276 -5.73 -10.63 6.81
C THR A 276 -7.25 -10.47 6.82
N PHE A 277 -7.91 -11.04 5.80
CA PHE A 277 -9.36 -10.92 5.67
C PHE A 277 -10.09 -11.51 6.87
N GLY A 278 -9.92 -12.80 7.08
CA GLY A 278 -10.67 -13.48 8.15
C GLY A 278 -10.25 -13.01 9.53
N SER A 279 -8.93 -12.86 9.74
CA SER A 279 -8.42 -12.47 11.06
C SER A 279 -8.88 -11.09 11.47
N ASN A 280 -8.85 -10.11 10.56
CA ASN A 280 -9.24 -8.75 10.93
C ASN A 280 -10.74 -8.63 11.16
N ILE A 281 -11.57 -9.36 10.41
CA ILE A 281 -13.01 -9.35 10.67
C ILE A 281 -13.30 -9.89 12.07
N MET A 282 -12.61 -10.97 12.46
CA MET A 282 -12.82 -11.57 13.79
C MET A 282 -12.26 -10.71 14.93
N ILE A 283 -11.18 -9.96 14.68
CA ILE A 283 -10.55 -9.15 15.72
C ILE A 283 -11.31 -7.84 15.94
N TYR A 284 -11.67 -7.16 14.86
CA TYR A 284 -12.23 -5.80 14.98
C TYR A 284 -13.74 -5.76 15.10
N ARG A 285 -14.43 -6.78 14.58
CA ARG A 285 -15.87 -6.98 14.81
C ARG A 285 -16.68 -5.74 14.43
N GLU A 286 -17.54 -5.26 15.32
CA GLU A 286 -18.38 -4.08 15.08
C GLU A 286 -17.60 -2.77 15.01
N LYS A 287 -16.28 -2.82 15.24
CA LYS A 287 -15.41 -1.65 15.09
C LYS A 287 -14.86 -1.49 13.67
N ILE A 288 -15.27 -2.35 12.74
CA ILE A 288 -14.84 -2.26 11.35
C ILE A 288 -15.53 -1.05 10.69
N PRO A 289 -14.77 -0.12 10.09
CA PRO A 289 -15.38 0.99 9.37
C PRO A 289 -16.08 0.53 8.09
N THR A 290 -17.29 1.00 7.89
CA THR A 290 -18.08 0.71 6.69
C THR A 290 -18.85 1.97 6.27
N HIS A 291 -19.44 1.94 5.08
CA HIS A 291 -20.36 3.01 4.63
C HIS A 291 -19.70 4.40 4.71
N ASN A 292 -18.56 4.54 4.05
CA ASN A 292 -17.75 5.77 4.09
C ASN A 292 -17.50 6.23 5.53
N TRP A 293 -17.14 5.28 6.39
CA TRP A 293 -16.84 5.48 7.81
C TRP A 293 -18.06 5.86 8.66
N ASN A 294 -19.25 5.92 8.08
CA ASN A 294 -20.44 6.33 8.82
C ASN A 294 -20.87 5.31 9.89
N SER A 295 -20.44 4.05 9.76
CA SER A 295 -20.72 3.07 10.80
C SER A 295 -20.13 3.49 12.15
N ILE A 296 -18.97 4.14 12.12
CA ILE A 296 -18.25 4.51 13.35
C ILE A 296 -19.04 5.55 14.16
N THR A 297 -19.71 6.46 13.48
CA THR A 297 -20.50 7.49 14.15
C THR A 297 -21.95 7.07 14.38
N SER A 298 -22.30 5.85 14.00
CA SER A 298 -23.64 5.28 14.24
C SER A 298 -23.70 4.68 15.64
N SER A 299 -24.91 4.37 16.10
CA SER A 299 -25.11 3.72 17.39
C SER A 299 -24.47 2.32 17.44
N LYS A 300 -24.20 1.85 18.62
CA LYS A 300 -23.67 0.50 18.81
C LYS A 300 -24.59 -0.56 18.22
N ASP A 301 -25.91 -0.37 18.32
CA ASP A 301 -26.87 -1.33 17.76
C ASP A 301 -26.77 -1.40 16.23
N VAL A 302 -26.63 -0.25 15.57
CA VAL A 302 -26.47 -0.20 14.11
C VAL A 302 -25.15 -0.90 13.71
N ARG A 303 -24.06 -0.60 14.42
CA ARG A 303 -22.76 -1.24 14.15
C ARG A 303 -22.83 -2.76 14.32
N LYS A 304 -23.53 -3.22 15.36
CA LYS A 304 -23.70 -4.64 15.62
C LYS A 304 -24.48 -5.31 14.49
N SER A 305 -25.57 -4.68 14.05
CA SER A 305 -26.36 -5.19 12.91
C SER A 305 -25.50 -5.32 11.65
N ILE A 306 -24.69 -4.30 11.35
CA ILE A 306 -23.79 -4.35 10.19
C ILE A 306 -22.80 -5.50 10.33
N TYR A 307 -22.23 -5.68 11.52
CA TYR A 307 -21.28 -6.75 11.76
C TYR A 307 -21.93 -8.13 11.55
N GLU A 308 -23.17 -8.30 11.97
CA GLU A 308 -23.89 -9.56 11.74
C GLU A 308 -24.02 -9.85 10.25
N VAL A 309 -24.28 -8.84 9.43
CA VAL A 309 -24.32 -9.00 7.97
C VAL A 309 -22.93 -9.33 7.43
N LEU A 310 -21.89 -8.65 7.95
CA LEU A 310 -20.50 -8.95 7.56
C LEU A 310 -20.15 -10.41 7.81
N VAL A 311 -20.55 -10.96 8.97
CA VAL A 311 -20.25 -12.35 9.29
C VAL A 311 -21.00 -13.27 8.31
N GLU A 312 -22.28 -13.06 8.09
CA GLU A 312 -23.10 -13.94 7.29
C GLU A 312 -22.80 -13.87 5.79
N LYS A 313 -22.62 -12.66 5.27
CA LYS A 313 -22.52 -12.44 3.82
C LYS A 313 -21.09 -12.24 3.32
N TYR A 314 -20.13 -12.09 4.24
CA TYR A 314 -18.75 -11.77 3.86
C TYR A 314 -17.79 -12.82 4.43
N LEU A 315 -17.73 -12.97 5.74
CA LEU A 315 -16.78 -13.90 6.37
C LEU A 315 -17.15 -15.37 6.09
N LYS A 316 -18.42 -15.74 6.24
CA LYS A 316 -18.86 -17.11 6.04
C LYS A 316 -18.55 -17.59 4.60
N PRO A 317 -18.94 -16.85 3.55
CA PRO A 317 -18.54 -17.28 2.20
C PRO A 317 -17.03 -17.37 1.99
N PHE A 318 -16.26 -16.47 2.58
CA PHE A 318 -14.80 -16.54 2.52
C PHE A 318 -14.29 -17.86 3.12
N ASN A 319 -14.79 -18.20 4.30
CA ASN A 319 -14.37 -19.43 4.95
C ASN A 319 -14.76 -20.67 4.13
N GLU A 320 -15.97 -20.66 3.58
CA GLU A 320 -16.46 -21.78 2.77
C GLU A 320 -15.71 -21.94 1.45
N LYS A 321 -15.43 -20.82 0.77
CA LYS A 321 -14.84 -20.87 -0.57
C LYS A 321 -13.31 -20.95 -0.55
N ILE A 322 -12.68 -20.45 0.48
CA ILE A 322 -11.22 -20.31 0.49
C ILE A 322 -10.56 -21.06 1.67
N ILE A 323 -10.99 -20.77 2.89
CA ILE A 323 -10.31 -21.37 4.06
C ILE A 323 -10.48 -22.90 4.05
N SER A 324 -11.69 -23.38 3.76
CA SER A 324 -11.98 -24.82 3.76
C SER A 324 -11.13 -25.61 2.77
N THR A 325 -10.63 -24.97 1.71
CA THR A 325 -9.84 -25.68 0.69
C THR A 325 -8.45 -26.06 1.21
N GLY A 326 -7.92 -25.33 2.17
CA GLY A 326 -6.55 -25.51 2.61
C GLY A 326 -5.49 -25.20 1.54
N ILE A 327 -5.94 -24.72 0.38
CA ILE A 327 -5.04 -24.43 -0.75
C ILE A 327 -4.66 -22.95 -0.67
N TRP A 328 -3.57 -22.67 0.06
CA TRP A 328 -3.11 -21.30 0.26
C TRP A 328 -1.71 -21.14 -0.33
N ARG A 329 -1.38 -19.93 -0.75
CA ARG A 329 -0.16 -19.68 -1.50
C ARG A 329 0.80 -18.75 -0.76
N THR A 330 2.02 -18.71 -1.22
CA THR A 330 3.00 -17.71 -0.79
C THR A 330 3.03 -16.60 -1.83
N CYS A 331 3.83 -15.58 -1.56
CA CYS A 331 4.05 -14.48 -2.51
C CYS A 331 5.28 -14.76 -3.41
N ASP A 332 5.48 -16.03 -3.74
CA ASP A 332 6.57 -16.52 -4.60
C ASP A 332 7.92 -16.52 -3.89
N GLU A 333 7.91 -16.84 -2.59
CA GLU A 333 9.14 -17.03 -1.83
C GLU A 333 8.99 -18.26 -0.94
N PRO A 334 10.09 -18.87 -0.49
CA PRO A 334 9.97 -19.95 0.48
C PRO A 334 9.54 -19.36 1.82
N CYS A 335 8.33 -19.67 2.24
CA CYS A 335 7.77 -19.13 3.47
C CYS A 335 6.69 -20.08 3.98
N PRO A 336 6.78 -20.52 5.25
CA PRO A 336 5.81 -21.47 5.78
C PRO A 336 4.45 -20.84 6.10
N VAL A 337 4.34 -19.53 6.05
CA VAL A 337 3.10 -18.83 6.46
C VAL A 337 1.96 -19.10 5.48
N ARG A 338 2.24 -19.08 4.20
CA ARG A 338 1.21 -19.27 3.15
C ARG A 338 0.01 -18.37 3.41
N CYS A 339 0.30 -17.08 3.55
CA CYS A 339 -0.74 -16.11 3.93
C CYS A 339 -1.66 -15.71 2.77
N LYS A 340 -1.27 -16.02 1.53
CA LYS A 340 -2.06 -15.60 0.36
C LYS A 340 -3.31 -16.46 0.25
N LYS A 341 -4.45 -15.84 0.56
CA LYS A 341 -5.76 -16.43 0.41
C LYS A 341 -6.29 -15.95 -0.92
N THR A 342 -6.58 -16.88 -1.82
CA THR A 342 -6.91 -16.52 -3.20
C THR A 342 -8.15 -17.24 -3.69
N ILE A 343 -8.83 -16.62 -4.64
CA ILE A 343 -9.87 -17.25 -5.41
C ILE A 343 -9.64 -16.86 -6.87
N ASP A 344 -9.61 -17.86 -7.76
CA ASP A 344 -9.33 -17.65 -9.20
C ASP A 344 -8.07 -16.79 -9.42
N ASN A 345 -7.01 -17.07 -8.65
CA ASN A 345 -5.71 -16.40 -8.72
C ASN A 345 -5.74 -14.93 -8.26
N LYS A 346 -6.83 -14.50 -7.65
CA LYS A 346 -6.97 -13.13 -7.13
C LYS A 346 -6.82 -13.14 -5.62
N HIS A 347 -6.15 -12.11 -5.09
CA HIS A 347 -5.98 -12.00 -3.68
C HIS A 347 -7.23 -11.67 -2.95
N VAL A 348 -7.40 -12.20 -1.76
CA VAL A 348 -8.50 -11.89 -0.86
C VAL A 348 -7.88 -11.39 0.46
N ASP A 349 -7.65 -10.09 0.51
CA ASP A 349 -7.08 -9.42 1.68
C ASP A 349 -8.10 -8.44 2.26
N TYR A 350 -7.97 -8.18 3.57
CA TYR A 350 -8.93 -7.36 4.31
C TYR A 350 -9.02 -5.93 3.77
N GLU A 351 -7.88 -5.25 3.64
CA GLU A 351 -7.94 -3.83 3.31
C GLU A 351 -8.54 -3.57 1.93
N PRO A 352 -8.12 -4.26 0.86
CA PRO A 352 -8.73 -4.01 -0.46
C PRO A 352 -10.20 -4.37 -0.50
N LEU A 353 -10.57 -5.50 0.11
CA LEU A 353 -11.98 -5.92 0.05
C LEU A 353 -12.87 -5.07 0.94
N ASN A 354 -12.37 -4.61 2.10
CA ASN A 354 -13.15 -3.66 2.88
C ASN A 354 -13.32 -2.33 2.13
N ALA A 355 -12.27 -1.90 1.43
CA ALA A 355 -12.29 -0.65 0.68
C ALA A 355 -13.40 -0.61 -0.36
N VAL A 356 -13.55 -1.69 -1.14
CA VAL A 356 -14.48 -1.69 -2.27
C VAL A 356 -15.80 -2.39 -1.95
N GLY A 357 -15.90 -3.01 -0.81
CA GLY A 357 -17.11 -3.68 -0.34
C GLY A 357 -17.81 -2.91 0.77
N PRO A 358 -17.55 -3.25 2.03
CA PRO A 358 -18.27 -2.59 3.14
C PRO A 358 -18.18 -1.08 3.15
N MET A 359 -17.04 -0.52 2.75
CA MET A 359 -16.83 0.93 2.74
C MET A 359 -17.79 1.64 1.79
N VAL A 360 -18.22 0.98 0.72
CA VAL A 360 -19.19 1.53 -0.24
C VAL A 360 -20.57 0.90 -0.09
N GLY A 361 -20.85 0.25 1.04
CA GLY A 361 -22.15 -0.33 1.30
C GLY A 361 -22.45 -1.56 0.45
N VAL A 362 -21.41 -2.32 0.10
CA VAL A 362 -21.54 -3.60 -0.61
C VAL A 362 -21.05 -4.68 0.35
N ILE A 363 -21.99 -5.33 1.03
CA ILE A 363 -21.63 -6.38 1.99
C ILE A 363 -22.16 -7.71 1.45
N ASP A 364 -21.48 -8.16 0.43
CA ASP A 364 -21.69 -9.46 -0.20
C ASP A 364 -20.32 -9.83 -0.80
N PHE A 365 -19.83 -11.02 -0.43
CA PHE A 365 -18.47 -11.41 -0.79
C PHE A 365 -18.26 -11.46 -2.30
N ASP A 366 -19.21 -12.02 -3.03
CA ASP A 366 -19.05 -12.17 -4.48
C ASP A 366 -19.14 -10.81 -5.18
N GLU A 367 -20.05 -9.96 -4.73
CA GLU A 367 -20.20 -8.62 -5.30
C GLU A 367 -18.97 -7.75 -5.04
N ALA A 368 -18.42 -7.84 -3.85
CA ALA A 368 -17.17 -7.13 -3.56
C ALA A 368 -16.00 -7.66 -4.39
N UNK A 369 -15.83 -8.82 -4.66
CA UNK A 369 -14.95 -9.39 -5.39
C UNK A 369 -15.01 -8.92 -6.64
N GLU A 370 -16.22 -8.76 -7.29
CA GLU A 370 -16.32 -8.19 -8.64
C GLU A 370 -15.76 -6.77 -8.74
N ILE A 371 -16.04 -5.96 -7.72
CA ILE A 371 -15.52 -4.58 -7.70
C ILE A 371 -13.99 -4.61 -7.60
N LEU A 372 -13.44 -5.43 -6.72
CA LEU A 372 -11.98 -5.51 -6.57
C LEU A 372 -11.33 -6.03 -7.85
N ASP A 373 -11.99 -6.96 -8.53
CA ASP A 373 -11.51 -7.48 -9.79
C ASP A 373 -11.32 -6.36 -10.82
N LEU A 374 -12.30 -5.46 -10.88
CA LEU A 374 -12.22 -4.30 -11.79
C LEU A 374 -11.11 -3.33 -11.36
N VAL A 375 -10.98 -3.08 -10.06
CA VAL A 375 -9.93 -2.19 -9.53
C VAL A 375 -8.55 -2.73 -9.91
N ASP A 376 -8.34 -4.05 -9.73
CA ASP A 376 -7.06 -4.67 -10.07
C ASP A 376 -6.83 -4.70 -11.58
N GLU A 377 -7.88 -4.99 -12.35
CA GLU A 377 -7.79 -4.98 -13.81
C GLU A 377 -7.31 -3.62 -14.32
N LEU A 378 -7.80 -2.54 -13.72
CA LEU A 378 -7.42 -1.18 -14.14
C LEU A 378 -6.12 -0.69 -13.50
N GLY A 379 -5.65 -1.36 -12.45
CA GLY A 379 -4.36 -1.06 -11.83
C GLY A 379 -4.40 0.04 -10.79
N LEU A 380 -5.51 0.15 -10.05
CA LEU A 380 -5.69 1.18 -9.03
C LEU A 380 -5.28 0.73 -7.63
N ASP A 381 -4.93 1.69 -6.79
CA ASP A 381 -4.79 1.51 -5.34
C ASP A 381 -6.20 1.32 -4.76
N ALA A 382 -6.53 0.10 -4.34
CA ALA A 382 -7.87 -0.22 -3.88
C ALA A 382 -8.28 0.58 -2.63
N ILE A 383 -7.33 0.81 -1.71
CA ILE A 383 -7.63 1.54 -0.47
C ILE A 383 -7.95 3.00 -0.79
N GLU A 384 -7.16 3.62 -1.64
CA GLU A 384 -7.41 4.98 -2.08
C GLU A 384 -8.76 5.08 -2.78
N VAL A 385 -8.99 4.18 -3.75
CA VAL A 385 -10.23 4.17 -4.52
C VAL A 385 -11.45 3.97 -3.62
N GLY A 386 -11.36 3.06 -2.65
CA GLY A 386 -12.49 2.83 -1.73
C GLY A 386 -12.88 4.08 -0.96
N ASN A 387 -11.88 4.82 -0.47
CA ASN A 387 -12.15 6.08 0.22
C ASN A 387 -12.74 7.13 -0.74
N VAL A 388 -12.25 7.19 -1.98
CA VAL A 388 -12.79 8.10 -3.00
C VAL A 388 -14.24 7.74 -3.35
N LEU A 389 -14.50 6.45 -3.57
CA LEU A 389 -15.85 5.97 -3.93
C LEU A 389 -16.85 6.26 -2.81
N GLY A 390 -16.49 5.96 -1.57
CA GLY A 390 -17.38 6.23 -0.44
C GLY A 390 -17.75 7.70 -0.36
N TRP A 391 -16.76 8.55 -0.55
CA TRP A 391 -16.95 9.99 -0.56
C TRP A 391 -17.88 10.45 -1.69
N LEU A 392 -17.64 9.97 -2.92
CA LEU A 392 -18.50 10.32 -4.06
C LEU A 392 -19.94 9.85 -3.85
N MET A 393 -20.09 8.60 -3.38
CA MET A 393 -21.40 8.03 -3.18
C MET A 393 -22.18 8.78 -2.09
N GLU A 394 -21.51 9.17 -1.02
CA GLU A 394 -22.17 9.95 0.02
C GLU A 394 -22.47 11.37 -0.47
N SER A 395 -21.62 11.95 -1.30
CA SER A 395 -21.89 13.27 -1.91
C SER A 395 -23.17 13.25 -2.75
N VAL A 396 -23.42 12.13 -3.44
CA VAL A 396 -24.67 11.96 -4.19
C VAL A 396 -25.85 11.83 -3.21
N GLU A 397 -25.72 10.96 -2.22
CA GLU A 397 -26.81 10.73 -1.26
C GLU A 397 -27.20 11.99 -0.50
N LYS A 398 -26.22 12.86 -0.21
CA LYS A 398 -26.44 14.12 0.53
C LYS A 398 -26.93 15.27 -0.35
N GLY A 399 -27.04 15.04 -1.66
CA GLY A 399 -27.54 16.07 -2.57
C GLY A 399 -26.51 17.06 -3.07
N LEU A 400 -25.23 16.84 -2.78
CA LEU A 400 -24.15 17.69 -3.28
C LEU A 400 -23.85 17.43 -4.75
N LEU A 401 -24.08 16.21 -5.21
CA LEU A 401 -23.94 15.83 -6.62
C LEU A 401 -25.21 15.10 -7.05
N LYS A 402 -25.56 15.27 -8.31
CA LYS A 402 -26.67 14.52 -8.91
C LYS A 402 -26.10 13.25 -9.56
N PRO A 403 -26.84 12.13 -9.51
CA PRO A 403 -26.33 10.89 -10.14
C PRO A 403 -25.91 11.09 -11.58
N GLU A 404 -26.72 11.79 -12.38
CA GLU A 404 -26.45 11.98 -13.80
C GLU A 404 -25.20 12.80 -14.08
N GLU A 405 -24.74 13.62 -13.12
CA GLU A 405 -23.49 14.37 -13.26
C GLU A 405 -22.27 13.45 -13.24
N LEU A 406 -22.44 12.26 -12.66
CA LEU A 406 -21.38 11.25 -12.58
C LEU A 406 -21.64 10.08 -13.54
N GLY A 407 -22.63 10.23 -14.44
CA GLY A 407 -22.97 9.17 -15.38
C GLY A 407 -23.72 8.00 -14.75
N LEU A 408 -24.37 8.22 -13.62
CA LEU A 408 -25.08 7.17 -12.89
C LEU A 408 -26.57 7.18 -13.24
N ASP A 409 -27.16 6.00 -13.30
CA ASP A 409 -28.58 5.82 -13.54
C ASP A 409 -29.39 5.76 -12.25
N THR A 410 -28.72 5.55 -11.13
CA THR A 410 -29.38 5.41 -9.84
C THR A 410 -28.50 5.96 -8.74
N ALA A 411 -29.10 6.36 -7.64
CA ALA A 411 -28.38 6.88 -6.48
C ALA A 411 -27.97 5.72 -5.56
N PRO A 412 -26.79 5.80 -4.95
CA PRO A 412 -26.39 4.80 -3.94
C PRO A 412 -27.10 5.03 -2.61
N VAL A 413 -27.04 4.03 -1.74
CA VAL A 413 -27.49 4.16 -0.35
C VAL A 413 -26.27 3.87 0.53
N ILE A 414 -25.74 4.94 1.13
CA ILE A 414 -24.51 4.85 1.91
C ILE A 414 -24.74 5.16 3.39
N SER A 415 -25.91 5.65 3.76
CA SER A 415 -26.25 5.94 5.16
C SER A 415 -26.60 4.61 5.89
N PRO A 416 -25.91 4.27 6.98
CA PRO A 416 -26.19 3.02 7.68
C PRO A 416 -27.64 2.87 8.15
N SER A 417 -28.30 3.98 8.50
CA SER A 417 -29.70 3.92 8.97
C SER A 417 -30.70 3.60 7.87
N ARG A 418 -30.33 3.84 6.61
CA ARG A 418 -31.18 3.58 5.45
C ARG A 418 -30.78 2.31 4.69
N TRP A 419 -29.57 1.81 4.98
CA TRP A 419 -29.00 0.71 4.25
C TRP A 419 -29.57 -0.64 4.70
N SER A 420 -29.73 -1.52 3.76
CA SER A 420 -30.02 -2.93 4.03
C SER A 420 -29.23 -3.78 3.04
N GLY A 421 -29.18 -5.08 3.25
CA GLY A 421 -28.46 -5.98 2.36
C GLY A 421 -28.89 -5.87 0.90
N ASP A 422 -30.15 -5.53 0.65
CA ASP A 422 -30.67 -5.36 -0.72
C ASP A 422 -30.01 -4.19 -1.45
N CYS A 423 -29.39 -3.25 -0.71
CA CYS A 423 -28.70 -2.11 -1.31
C CYS A 423 -27.36 -2.50 -1.93
N SER A 424 -26.79 -3.64 -1.52
CA SER A 424 -25.46 -4.05 -1.99
C SER A 424 -25.36 -4.06 -3.51
N ARG A 425 -26.30 -4.72 -4.17
CA ARG A 425 -26.26 -4.84 -5.63
C ARG A 425 -26.33 -3.49 -6.34
N ARG A 426 -27.19 -2.59 -5.85
CA ARG A 426 -27.28 -1.23 -6.40
C ARG A 426 -25.96 -0.49 -6.22
N ASN A 427 -25.42 -0.54 -5.01
CA ASN A 427 -24.16 0.14 -4.70
C ASN A 427 -23.00 -0.45 -5.52
N LYS A 428 -23.01 -1.75 -5.79
CA LYS A 428 -21.99 -2.38 -6.64
C LYS A 428 -22.01 -1.76 -8.04
N VAL A 429 -23.21 -1.63 -8.64
CA VAL A 429 -23.33 -1.06 -9.98
C VAL A 429 -22.80 0.37 -10.00
N VAL A 430 -23.16 1.16 -8.98
CA VAL A 430 -22.69 2.55 -8.86
C VAL A 430 -21.17 2.57 -8.74
N ALA A 431 -20.60 1.77 -7.83
CA ALA A 431 -19.16 1.75 -7.60
C ALA A 431 -18.40 1.38 -8.88
N MET A 432 -18.87 0.37 -9.61
CA MET A 432 -18.19 -0.06 -10.83
C MET A 432 -18.21 1.02 -11.91
N LYS A 433 -19.34 1.73 -12.06
CA LYS A 433 -19.42 2.83 -13.02
C LYS A 433 -18.47 3.97 -12.62
N LEU A 434 -18.40 4.30 -11.34
CA LEU A 434 -17.48 5.34 -10.87
C LEU A 434 -16.02 4.96 -11.12
N ILE A 435 -15.65 3.71 -10.87
CA ILE A 435 -14.28 3.23 -11.13
C ILE A 435 -13.92 3.37 -12.61
N GLU A 436 -14.81 2.92 -13.48
CA GLU A 436 -14.59 3.05 -14.93
C GLU A 436 -14.43 4.51 -15.32
N GLY A 437 -15.28 5.38 -14.79
CA GLY A 437 -15.23 6.82 -15.08
C GLY A 437 -13.96 7.50 -14.58
N LEU A 438 -13.45 7.09 -13.42
CA LEU A 438 -12.21 7.65 -12.88
C LEU A 438 -11.02 7.37 -13.81
N VAL A 439 -10.98 6.20 -14.42
CA VAL A 439 -9.85 5.79 -15.26
C VAL A 439 -10.03 6.22 -16.72
N SER A 440 -11.27 6.23 -17.24
CA SER A 440 -11.51 6.56 -18.65
C SER A 440 -11.36 8.05 -18.98
N SER A 441 -11.56 8.92 -17.97
CA SER A 441 -11.48 10.38 -18.13
C SER A 441 -12.57 10.97 -19.04
N ASP A 442 -13.65 10.24 -19.27
CA ASP A 442 -14.73 10.74 -20.13
C ASP A 442 -15.67 11.71 -19.39
N ASN A 443 -15.73 11.61 -18.08
CA ASN A 443 -16.58 12.47 -17.25
C ASN A 443 -15.71 13.55 -16.60
N LYS A 444 -16.11 14.82 -16.75
CA LYS A 444 -15.30 15.95 -16.28
C LYS A 444 -15.10 15.96 -14.77
N LEU A 445 -16.13 15.63 -13.99
CA LEU A 445 -16.00 15.60 -12.53
C LEU A 445 -15.10 14.45 -12.07
N LEU A 446 -15.29 13.28 -12.66
CA LEU A 446 -14.45 12.14 -12.31
C LEU A 446 -13.00 12.35 -12.75
N ARG A 447 -12.80 13.01 -13.91
CA ARG A 447 -11.45 13.39 -14.33
C ARG A 447 -10.79 14.32 -13.33
N LEU A 448 -11.54 15.30 -12.82
CA LEU A 448 -11.02 16.22 -11.81
C LEU A 448 -10.52 15.43 -10.58
N VAL A 449 -11.34 14.49 -10.10
CA VAL A 449 -10.97 13.66 -8.95
C VAL A 449 -9.71 12.83 -9.24
N ALA A 450 -9.66 12.22 -10.42
CA ALA A 450 -8.52 11.38 -10.83
C ALA A 450 -7.23 12.19 -10.96
N GLU A 451 -7.31 13.41 -11.48
CA GLU A 451 -6.14 14.26 -11.70
C GLU A 451 -5.67 14.99 -10.45
N GLU A 452 -6.62 15.46 -9.62
CA GLU A 452 -6.28 16.29 -8.47
C GLU A 452 -6.07 15.49 -7.17
N GLY A 453 -6.73 14.33 -7.06
CA GLY A 453 -6.76 13.57 -5.83
C GLY A 453 -7.87 14.06 -4.90
N LEU A 454 -8.17 13.27 -3.88
CA LEU A 454 -9.34 13.49 -3.02
C LEU A 454 -9.36 14.87 -2.37
N ARG A 455 -8.25 15.26 -1.74
CA ARG A 455 -8.20 16.51 -0.97
C ARG A 455 -8.44 17.75 -1.84
N GLU A 456 -7.71 17.86 -2.95
CA GLU A 456 -7.86 19.00 -3.85
C GLU A 456 -9.20 18.96 -4.56
N ALA A 457 -9.70 17.79 -4.91
CA ALA A 457 -11.02 17.65 -5.52
C ALA A 457 -12.10 18.17 -4.57
N CYS A 458 -12.01 17.86 -3.27
CA CYS A 458 -12.96 18.38 -2.29
C CYS A 458 -13.00 19.91 -2.32
N LYS A 459 -11.84 20.54 -2.30
CA LYS A 459 -11.76 22.01 -2.27
C LYS A 459 -12.33 22.63 -3.54
N LYS A 460 -11.99 22.04 -4.70
CA LYS A 460 -12.49 22.56 -5.98
C LYS A 460 -13.99 22.36 -6.13
N LEU A 461 -14.53 21.24 -5.67
CA LEU A 461 -15.97 21.01 -5.71
C LEU A 461 -16.72 21.89 -4.73
N ASP A 462 -16.14 22.18 -3.56
CA ASP A 462 -16.75 23.12 -2.61
C ASP A 462 -16.90 24.51 -3.22
N GLU A 463 -15.94 24.93 -4.05
CA GLU A 463 -16.02 26.20 -4.77
C GLU A 463 -17.01 26.11 -5.94
N LEU A 464 -16.91 25.08 -6.75
CA LEU A 464 -17.72 24.91 -7.95
C LEU A 464 -19.21 24.81 -7.61
N PHE A 465 -19.53 24.07 -6.54
CA PHE A 465 -20.91 23.84 -6.11
C PHE A 465 -21.25 24.59 -4.83
N HIS A 466 -20.70 25.79 -4.66
CA HIS A 466 -20.86 26.54 -3.41
C HIS A 466 -22.34 26.81 -3.02
N ASP A 467 -23.21 26.93 -4.01
CA ASP A 467 -24.65 27.13 -3.72
C ASP A 467 -25.27 25.88 -3.09
N ARG A 468 -24.87 24.69 -3.59
CA ARG A 468 -25.35 23.45 -3.01
C ARG A 468 -24.78 23.23 -1.61
N VAL A 469 -23.49 23.55 -1.43
CA VAL A 469 -22.83 23.46 -0.12
C VAL A 469 -23.57 24.34 0.89
N ARG A 470 -23.90 25.57 0.50
CA ARG A 470 -24.63 26.49 1.37
C ARG A 470 -26.05 25.98 1.67
N LYS A 471 -26.73 25.45 0.65
CA LYS A 471 -28.09 24.93 0.81
C LYS A 471 -28.14 23.73 1.75
N GLU A 472 -27.21 22.76 1.54
CA GLU A 472 -27.22 21.54 2.33
C GLU A 472 -26.51 21.68 3.68
N GLY A 473 -25.73 22.76 3.86
CA GLY A 473 -24.98 22.99 5.08
C GLY A 473 -23.83 21.98 5.31
N ILE A 474 -23.36 21.35 4.24
CA ILE A 474 -22.30 20.33 4.29
C ILE A 474 -21.32 20.61 3.15
N ARG A 475 -20.02 20.57 3.44
CA ARG A 475 -18.98 20.68 2.40
C ARG A 475 -18.63 19.29 1.88
N PHE A 476 -18.15 19.23 0.64
CA PHE A 476 -17.58 17.99 0.11
C PHE A 476 -16.45 17.50 1.02
N GLU A 477 -15.63 18.43 1.49
CA GLU A 477 -14.52 18.13 2.39
C GLU A 477 -14.99 17.41 3.66
N ASP A 478 -16.18 17.74 4.16
CA ASP A 478 -16.70 17.17 5.40
C ASP A 478 -17.16 15.72 5.26
N LEU A 479 -17.29 15.24 4.04
CA LEU A 479 -17.67 13.84 3.78
C LEU A 479 -16.47 12.95 3.50
N ALA A 480 -15.29 13.54 3.28
CA ALA A 480 -14.08 12.81 2.92
C ALA A 480 -13.31 12.39 4.17
N VAL A 481 -12.62 11.25 4.06
CA VAL A 481 -11.75 10.78 5.14
C VAL A 481 -10.33 10.72 4.62
N TYR A 482 -9.49 11.61 5.11
CA TYR A 482 -8.08 11.69 4.75
C TYR A 482 -7.30 12.39 5.84
N VAL A 483 -5.99 12.21 5.81
CA VAL A 483 -5.06 12.86 6.71
C VAL A 483 -4.22 13.82 5.87
N PRO A 484 -4.25 15.13 6.13
CA PRO A 484 -3.60 16.10 5.26
C PRO A 484 -2.11 16.29 5.54
N PHE A 485 -1.36 16.62 4.48
CA PHE A 485 0.05 16.98 4.56
C PHE A 485 0.25 18.25 3.74
N GLY A 486 0.82 19.28 4.34
CA GLY A 486 1.07 20.54 3.64
C GLY A 486 -0.19 21.14 3.07
N SER A 487 -0.07 21.78 1.91
CA SER A 487 -1.19 22.50 1.29
C SER A 487 -2.08 21.60 0.44
N SER A 488 -1.56 20.54 -0.14
CA SER A 488 -2.32 19.72 -1.09
C SER A 488 -2.14 18.22 -0.93
N GLY A 489 -1.13 17.78 -0.20
CA GLY A 489 -0.88 16.35 -0.01
C GLY A 489 -1.81 15.73 1.02
N TYR A 490 -2.01 14.42 0.90
CA TYR A 490 -2.84 13.69 1.86
C TYR A 490 -2.54 12.20 1.76
N ILE A 491 -3.04 11.44 2.72
CA ILE A 491 -3.18 9.99 2.57
C ILE A 491 -4.55 9.58 3.07
N THR A 492 -5.09 8.51 2.51
CA THR A 492 -6.33 7.92 3.01
C THR A 492 -5.95 6.79 3.98
N PRO A 493 -6.66 6.66 5.10
CA PRO A 493 -6.30 5.67 6.12
C PRO A 493 -6.75 4.27 5.73
N ASN A 494 -6.05 3.29 6.28
CA ASN A 494 -6.51 1.91 6.25
C ASN A 494 -7.71 1.78 7.19
N PHE A 495 -8.50 0.74 7.00
CA PHE A 495 -9.82 0.64 7.61
C PHE A 495 -9.80 0.04 9.01
N TYR A 496 -9.20 0.78 9.92
CA TYR A 496 -9.13 0.43 11.33
C TYR A 496 -9.58 1.65 12.15
N TRP A 497 -10.50 1.43 13.10
CA TRP A 497 -10.95 2.53 13.94
C TRP A 497 -9.97 2.69 15.10
N SER A 498 -8.93 3.41 14.85
CA SER A 498 -7.88 3.71 15.82
C SER A 498 -7.30 5.08 15.49
N PRO A 499 -7.00 5.90 16.49
CA PRO A 499 -6.31 7.17 16.22
C PRO A 499 -5.00 6.98 15.44
N GLY A 500 -4.36 5.83 15.58
CA GLY A 500 -3.11 5.54 14.86
C GLY A 500 -3.19 5.63 13.35
N VAL A 501 -4.38 5.41 12.78
CA VAL A 501 -4.51 5.53 11.32
C VAL A 501 -4.81 6.97 10.88
N PHE A 502 -5.07 7.86 11.85
CA PHE A 502 -5.35 9.27 11.56
C PHE A 502 -4.20 10.19 11.97
N VAL A 503 -3.20 9.68 12.67
CA VAL A 503 -2.06 10.48 13.13
C VAL A 503 -0.78 9.86 12.57
N PRO A 504 -0.60 9.90 11.25
CA PRO A 504 0.59 9.31 10.67
C PRO A 504 1.81 10.15 10.99
N LEU A 505 2.88 9.50 11.34
CA LEU A 505 4.15 10.17 11.47
C LEU A 505 4.67 10.48 10.07
N PRO A 506 5.52 11.47 9.92
CA PRO A 506 6.02 11.84 8.60
C PRO A 506 7.06 10.84 8.11
N ILE A 507 6.69 9.56 8.07
CA ILE A 507 7.64 8.58 7.67
C ILE A 507 7.13 7.75 6.51
N LEU A 508 7.47 8.15 5.32
CA LEU A 508 7.36 7.33 4.12
C LEU A 508 5.93 6.95 3.73
N GLY A 509 4.99 7.85 4.05
CA GLY A 509 3.59 7.64 3.68
C GLY A 509 2.87 6.59 4.50
N LYS A 510 3.50 6.13 5.56
CA LYS A 510 2.92 5.08 6.41
C LYS A 510 2.62 5.61 7.80
N TYR A 511 1.62 4.98 8.42
CA TYR A 511 1.28 5.32 9.77
C TYR A 511 1.32 4.06 10.55
N TRP A 512 2.05 4.11 11.61
CA TRP A 512 2.52 3.03 12.10
C TRP A 512 2.26 2.67 13.33
N THR A 513 1.58 2.93 13.99
CA THR A 513 1.50 2.92 15.35
C THR A 513 0.70 1.83 15.84
N TYR A 514 -0.48 2.08 16.40
CA TYR A 514 -1.34 1.15 16.87
C TYR A 514 -2.46 0.94 15.94
N TYR A 515 -2.87 -0.25 15.62
CA TYR A 515 -4.17 -0.58 15.02
C TYR A 515 -5.17 -0.98 16.11
N THR A 516 -4.73 -0.98 17.37
CA THR A 516 -5.63 -1.29 18.49
C THR A 516 -6.56 -0.11 18.73
N PRO A 517 -7.86 -0.34 18.90
CA PRO A 517 -8.79 0.75 19.23
C PRO A 517 -8.45 1.32 20.61
N THR A 518 -7.82 2.48 20.61
CA THR A 518 -7.38 3.14 21.83
C THR A 518 -7.27 4.63 21.58
N PHE A 519 -7.41 5.43 22.63
CA PHE A 519 -7.20 6.87 22.58
C PHE A 519 -6.42 7.24 23.84
N SER A 520 -5.11 7.19 23.73
CA SER A 520 -4.20 7.46 24.87
C SER A 520 -3.87 8.94 24.99
N GLU A 521 -3.25 9.33 26.11
CA GLU A 521 -2.65 10.65 26.22
C GLU A 521 -1.71 10.90 25.04
N PRO A 522 -1.70 12.13 24.51
CA PRO A 522 -0.90 12.38 23.31
C PRO A 522 0.58 12.09 23.47
N GLU A 523 1.15 12.34 24.66
CA GLU A 523 2.57 12.08 24.92
C GLU A 523 2.88 10.58 24.90
N GLU A 524 2.03 9.79 25.54
CA GLU A 524 2.17 8.34 25.53
C GLU A 524 2.05 7.79 24.11
N PHE A 525 1.04 8.26 23.39
CA PHE A 525 0.81 7.82 22.02
C PHE A 525 1.99 8.19 21.12
N ALA A 526 2.54 9.40 21.27
CA ALA A 526 3.69 9.85 20.49
C ALA A 526 4.91 8.98 20.72
N ASN A 527 5.20 8.66 22.00
CA ASN A 527 6.33 7.78 22.31
C ASN A 527 6.19 6.42 21.64
N ILE A 528 5.01 5.81 21.76
CA ILE A 528 4.76 4.51 21.16
C ILE A 528 4.88 4.60 19.62
N ALA A 529 4.29 5.64 19.04
CA ALA A 529 4.26 5.82 17.60
C ALA A 529 5.68 6.01 17.03
N VAL A 530 6.52 6.83 17.67
CA VAL A 530 7.88 7.05 17.18
C VAL A 530 8.70 5.76 17.29
N ASN A 531 8.62 5.07 18.42
CA ASN A 531 9.36 3.82 18.59
C ASN A 531 8.92 2.76 17.57
N ARG A 532 7.61 2.66 17.31
CA ARG A 532 7.11 1.77 16.27
C ARG A 532 7.62 2.18 14.89
N ALA A 533 7.62 3.49 14.60
CA ALA A 533 8.07 3.98 13.29
C ALA A 533 9.53 3.63 13.05
N LEU A 534 10.39 3.79 14.07
CA LEU A 534 11.81 3.44 13.94
C LEU A 534 12.00 1.95 13.65
N MET A 535 11.27 1.09 14.37
CA MET A 535 11.37 -0.35 14.17
C MET A 535 10.79 -0.77 12.81
N GLU A 536 9.65 -0.21 12.41
CA GLU A 536 9.05 -0.49 11.10
C GLU A 536 9.99 -0.07 9.97
N TYR A 537 10.65 1.08 10.15
CA TYR A 537 11.64 1.54 9.18
C TYR A 537 12.77 0.51 9.03
N LEU A 538 13.29 0.01 10.15
CA LEU A 538 14.39 -0.97 10.11
C LEU A 538 13.97 -2.27 9.43
N VAL A 539 12.79 -2.76 9.72
CA VAL A 539 12.27 -4.00 9.12
C VAL A 539 12.04 -3.80 7.61
N GLU A 540 11.47 -2.66 7.24
CA GLU A 540 11.22 -2.34 5.82
C GLU A 540 12.54 -2.20 5.06
N ASN A 541 13.52 -1.49 5.66
CA ASN A 541 14.83 -1.30 5.03
C ASN A 541 15.59 -2.60 4.88
N ALA A 542 15.34 -3.56 5.76
CA ALA A 542 15.93 -4.90 5.66
C ALA A 542 15.22 -5.79 4.64
N GLY A 543 14.11 -5.31 4.06
CA GLY A 543 13.35 -6.06 3.07
C GLY A 543 12.50 -7.17 3.64
N TRP A 544 12.16 -7.06 4.93
CA TRP A 544 11.41 -8.14 5.58
C TRP A 544 9.92 -7.89 5.57
N CYS A 545 9.18 -8.96 5.40
CA CYS A 545 7.71 -8.93 5.46
C CYS A 545 7.25 -8.62 6.89
N ARG A 546 6.34 -7.67 7.03
CA ARG A 546 5.83 -7.25 8.34
C ARG A 546 5.12 -8.37 9.11
N PHE A 547 4.63 -9.38 8.42
CA PHE A 547 3.99 -10.50 9.09
C PHE A 547 4.98 -11.30 9.94
N HIS A 548 6.29 -11.15 9.68
CA HIS A 548 7.34 -11.82 10.43
C HIS A 548 7.88 -10.99 11.59
N ARG A 549 7.34 -9.79 11.83
CA ARG A 549 7.93 -8.85 12.81
C ARG A 549 8.04 -9.42 14.23
N SER A 550 7.13 -10.30 14.61
CA SER A 550 7.15 -10.85 15.97
C SER A 550 8.45 -11.56 16.34
N TRP A 551 9.15 -12.14 15.35
CA TRP A 551 10.43 -12.78 15.62
C TRP A 551 11.60 -11.98 15.04
N VAL A 552 11.43 -11.31 13.92
CA VAL A 552 12.52 -10.57 13.25
C VAL A 552 13.00 -9.41 14.12
N GLU A 553 12.08 -8.65 14.70
CA GLU A 553 12.45 -7.46 15.48
C GLU A 553 13.36 -7.81 16.66
N ARG A 554 13.21 -9.00 17.19
CA ARG A 554 14.01 -9.44 18.34
C ARG A 554 15.45 -9.77 17.97
N ILE A 555 15.72 -10.14 16.73
CA ILE A 555 17.04 -10.64 16.33
C ILE A 555 17.70 -9.81 15.25
N LEU A 556 17.06 -8.77 14.76
CA LEU A 556 17.59 -8.01 13.62
C LEU A 556 18.99 -7.45 13.87
N PRO A 557 19.30 -6.86 15.04
CA PRO A 557 20.67 -6.38 15.28
C PRO A 557 21.71 -7.49 15.20
N GLU A 558 21.41 -8.67 15.74
CA GLU A 558 22.32 -9.83 15.70
C GLU A 558 22.50 -10.32 14.26
N LEU A 559 21.44 -10.31 13.45
CA LEU A 559 21.56 -10.71 12.06
C LEU A 559 22.50 -9.78 11.29
N TYR A 560 22.36 -8.46 11.49
CA TYR A 560 23.25 -7.49 10.85
C TYR A 560 24.69 -7.70 11.29
N LYS A 561 24.91 -7.87 12.59
CA LYS A 561 26.25 -8.03 13.14
C LYS A 561 26.90 -9.33 12.62
N ILE A 562 26.19 -10.44 12.72
CA ILE A 562 26.79 -11.77 12.49
C ILE A 562 26.87 -12.10 11.01
N LEU A 563 25.83 -11.81 10.24
CA LEU A 563 25.80 -12.16 8.82
C LEU A 563 26.54 -11.14 7.95
N LEU A 564 26.48 -9.85 8.34
CA LEU A 564 27.02 -8.78 7.50
C LEU A 564 28.26 -8.11 8.09
N GLY A 565 28.59 -8.40 9.35
CA GLY A 565 29.72 -7.74 10.02
C GLY A 565 29.45 -6.27 10.35
N TYR A 566 28.17 -5.89 10.44
CA TYR A 566 27.81 -4.51 10.74
C TYR A 566 27.96 -4.25 12.24
N GLU A 567 28.80 -3.29 12.59
CA GLU A 567 29.07 -2.98 14.00
C GLU A 567 28.40 -1.69 14.48
N GLY A 568 27.63 -1.05 13.63
CA GLY A 568 26.92 0.17 13.99
C GLY A 568 25.68 -0.11 14.84
N ASN A 569 25.10 0.95 15.38
CA ASN A 569 23.89 0.87 16.17
C ASN A 569 22.69 1.09 15.25
N LEU A 570 21.83 0.08 15.10
CA LEU A 570 20.68 0.16 14.19
C LEU A 570 19.69 1.25 14.60
N LEU A 571 19.47 1.43 15.90
CA LEU A 571 18.53 2.45 16.37
C LEU A 571 19.05 3.87 16.05
N SER A 572 20.34 4.09 16.23
CA SER A 572 20.97 5.37 15.83
C SER A 572 20.86 5.61 14.33
N HIS A 573 21.06 4.55 13.54
CA HIS A 573 20.89 4.62 12.10
C HIS A 573 19.43 4.99 11.74
N ALA A 574 18.46 4.35 12.39
CA ALA A 574 17.05 4.63 12.15
C ALA A 574 16.72 6.08 12.50
N ARG A 575 17.22 6.58 13.64
CA ARG A 575 16.97 7.97 14.03
C ARG A 575 17.57 8.97 13.04
N LYS A 576 18.77 8.69 12.56
CA LYS A 576 19.41 9.54 11.54
C LYS A 576 18.50 9.68 10.30
N PHE A 577 18.00 8.56 9.81
CA PHE A 577 17.18 8.59 8.60
C PHE A 577 15.76 9.09 8.88
N TYR A 578 15.24 8.90 10.07
CA TYR A 578 13.97 9.51 10.46
C TYR A 578 14.07 11.04 10.39
N LYS A 579 15.18 11.62 10.86
CA LYS A 579 15.41 13.06 10.74
C LYS A 579 15.52 13.50 9.29
N MET A 580 16.17 12.70 8.45
CA MET A 580 16.27 13.02 7.02
C MET A 580 14.90 12.99 6.33
N ILE A 581 14.05 12.04 6.70
CA ILE A 581 12.69 11.99 6.17
C ILE A 581 11.94 13.26 6.57
N ARG A 582 12.06 13.68 7.81
CA ARG A 582 11.38 14.89 8.27
C ARG A 582 11.90 16.13 7.55
N GLU A 583 13.20 16.20 7.31
CA GLU A 583 13.79 17.29 6.52
C GLU A 583 13.23 17.29 5.10
N TYR A 584 13.13 16.11 4.48
CA TYR A 584 12.56 16.00 3.13
C TYR A 584 11.12 16.50 3.13
N GLN A 585 10.30 16.03 4.08
CA GLN A 585 8.88 16.40 4.14
C GLN A 585 8.72 17.91 4.32
N ALA A 586 9.56 18.53 5.15
CA ALA A 586 9.52 19.98 5.33
C ALA A 586 9.85 20.70 4.03
N ARG A 587 10.92 20.28 3.34
CA ARG A 587 11.32 20.91 2.07
C ARG A 587 10.31 20.67 0.97
N ALA A 588 9.62 19.54 1.00
CA ALA A 588 8.60 19.19 0.00
C ALA A 588 7.24 19.86 0.26
N GLY A 589 7.10 20.56 1.39
CA GLY A 589 5.82 21.11 1.77
C GLY A 589 4.80 20.03 2.10
N ALA A 590 5.27 18.94 2.71
CA ALA A 590 4.44 17.76 3.01
C ALA A 590 4.47 17.42 4.51
N GLU A 591 4.57 18.41 5.38
CA GLU A 591 4.49 18.19 6.81
C GLU A 591 3.05 17.95 7.24
N ASN A 592 2.88 17.25 8.35
CA ASN A 592 1.55 16.98 8.89
C ASN A 592 0.79 18.27 9.19
N VAL A 593 -0.50 18.25 8.92
CA VAL A 593 -1.41 19.38 9.13
C VAL A 593 -2.60 18.87 9.95
N PHE A 594 -3.19 19.76 10.75
CA PHE A 594 -4.38 19.39 11.53
C PHE A 594 -5.51 18.92 10.61
N TRP A 595 -6.28 17.96 11.08
CA TRP A 595 -7.37 17.36 10.31
C TRP A 595 -8.37 18.41 9.81
N GLU A 596 -8.82 18.25 8.59
CA GLU A 596 -9.70 19.23 7.93
C GLU A 596 -11.16 18.81 7.87
N SER A 597 -11.41 17.51 7.82
CA SER A 597 -12.75 16.98 7.61
C SER A 597 -13.51 16.84 8.92
N ASN A 598 -14.73 17.36 8.97
CA ASN A 598 -15.58 17.19 10.15
C ASN A 598 -15.89 15.71 10.42
N LYS A 599 -15.96 14.88 9.38
CA LYS A 599 -16.15 13.44 9.58
C LYS A 599 -14.99 12.84 10.36
N VAL A 600 -13.75 13.20 10.01
CA VAL A 600 -12.57 12.69 10.72
C VAL A 600 -12.60 13.15 12.20
N LEU A 601 -12.94 14.42 12.42
CA LEU A 601 -13.03 14.93 13.79
C LEU A 601 -14.09 14.16 14.60
N SER A 602 -15.23 13.85 13.98
CA SER A 602 -16.29 13.08 14.65
C SER A 602 -15.86 11.64 14.94
N ILE A 603 -15.13 11.02 14.01
CA ILE A 603 -14.60 9.66 14.20
C ILE A 603 -13.66 9.67 15.41
N LEU A 604 -12.81 10.68 15.52
CA LEU A 604 -11.84 10.77 16.61
C LEU A 604 -12.52 11.09 17.94
N ARG A 605 -13.56 11.92 17.94
CA ARG A 605 -14.35 12.14 19.15
C ARG A 605 -14.97 10.83 19.64
N ASN A 606 -15.53 10.05 18.71
CA ASN A 606 -16.12 8.76 19.08
C ASN A 606 -15.06 7.80 19.63
N ALA A 607 -13.85 7.83 19.07
CA ALA A 607 -12.74 7.02 19.60
C ALA A 607 -12.37 7.46 21.01
N ALA A 608 -12.28 8.77 21.24
CA ALA A 608 -11.96 9.30 22.56
C ALA A 608 -13.01 8.88 23.60
N CYS A 609 -14.28 8.94 23.23
CA CYS A 609 -15.37 8.61 24.16
C CYS A 609 -15.53 7.13 24.39
N GLU A 610 -15.21 6.30 23.40
CA GLU A 610 -15.36 4.85 23.54
C GLU A 610 -14.09 4.16 24.06
N PHE A 611 -12.91 4.63 23.64
CA PHE A 611 -11.65 3.97 23.95
C PHE A 611 -10.70 4.78 24.83
N GLY A 612 -11.03 6.01 25.15
CA GLY A 612 -10.16 6.92 25.87
C GLY A 612 -10.68 7.24 27.26
N SER A 613 -10.19 8.37 27.80
CA SER A 613 -10.57 8.82 29.14
C SER A 613 -11.84 9.67 29.08
N THR A 614 -12.55 9.71 30.21
CA THR A 614 -13.70 10.57 30.38
C THR A 614 -13.32 12.05 30.18
N GLU A 615 -12.13 12.42 30.63
CA GLU A 615 -11.63 13.79 30.49
C GLU A 615 -11.50 14.18 29.01
N TRP A 616 -10.85 13.33 28.18
CA TRP A 616 -10.71 13.63 26.76
C TRP A 616 -12.05 13.63 26.03
N CYS A 617 -12.93 12.68 26.37
CA CYS A 617 -14.26 12.64 25.80
C CYS A 617 -15.02 13.95 26.08
N SER A 618 -14.98 14.40 27.32
CA SER A 618 -15.65 15.65 27.74
C SER A 618 -15.06 16.87 27.04
N LYS A 619 -13.72 16.96 27.03
CA LYS A 619 -13.01 18.10 26.43
C LYS A 619 -13.31 18.21 24.93
N ILE A 620 -13.22 17.09 24.20
CA ILE A 620 -13.46 17.08 22.76
C ILE A 620 -14.93 17.29 22.45
N SER A 621 -15.84 16.74 23.26
CA SER A 621 -17.28 16.92 23.06
C SER A 621 -17.74 18.34 23.30
N SER A 622 -17.07 19.07 24.22
CA SER A 622 -17.45 20.47 24.49
C SER A 622 -16.99 21.41 23.37
N ASN A 623 -15.89 21.10 22.71
CA ASN A 623 -15.44 21.84 21.51
C ASN A 623 -14.61 20.89 20.65
N LEU A 624 -15.24 20.37 19.63
CA LEU A 624 -14.68 19.32 18.79
C LEU A 624 -13.31 19.70 18.20
N SER A 625 -13.23 20.83 17.56
CA SER A 625 -12.01 21.26 16.89
C SER A 625 -10.91 21.59 17.89
N GLU A 626 -11.23 22.41 18.89
CA GLU A 626 -10.22 22.86 19.86
C GLU A 626 -9.71 21.73 20.74
N GLY A 627 -10.58 20.81 21.16
CA GLY A 627 -10.18 19.66 21.98
C GLY A 627 -9.25 18.74 21.23
N LEU A 628 -9.57 18.44 19.98
CA LEU A 628 -8.70 17.59 19.14
C LEU A 628 -7.42 18.31 18.76
N LYS A 629 -7.48 19.65 18.57
CA LYS A 629 -6.29 20.41 18.25
C LYS A 629 -5.28 20.39 19.39
N GLU A 630 -5.76 20.48 20.64
CA GLU A 630 -4.87 20.34 21.81
C GLU A 630 -4.15 18.99 21.79
N TRP A 631 -4.91 17.91 21.55
CA TRP A 631 -4.33 16.56 21.49
C TRP A 631 -3.29 16.47 20.35
N TRP A 632 -3.68 16.98 19.16
CA TRP A 632 -2.84 16.91 17.95
C TRP A 632 -1.53 17.67 18.14
N VAL A 633 -1.59 18.89 18.69
CA VAL A 633 -0.40 19.73 18.88
C VAL A 633 0.57 19.05 19.85
N ARG A 634 0.07 18.53 20.97
CA ARG A 634 0.92 17.86 21.96
C ARG A 634 1.55 16.60 21.36
N PHE A 635 0.78 15.82 20.59
CA PHE A 635 1.31 14.66 19.89
C PHE A 635 2.43 15.07 18.91
N TYR A 636 2.15 16.06 18.09
CA TYR A 636 3.06 16.50 17.04
C TYR A 636 4.37 17.05 17.61
N GLU A 637 4.27 17.87 18.63
CA GLU A 637 5.45 18.45 19.27
C GLU A 637 6.37 17.37 19.85
N LEU A 638 5.79 16.41 20.56
CA LEU A 638 6.60 15.36 21.17
C LEU A 638 7.16 14.41 20.12
N SER A 639 6.39 14.05 19.11
CA SER A 639 6.89 13.17 18.05
C SER A 639 8.06 13.81 17.30
N ASN A 640 8.08 15.15 17.23
CA ASN A 640 9.22 15.86 16.62
C ASN A 640 10.45 15.87 17.52
N LYS A 641 10.26 15.93 18.85
CA LYS A 641 11.36 15.98 19.79
C LYS A 641 12.06 14.64 19.99
N THR A 642 11.32 13.55 19.87
CA THR A 642 11.87 12.22 20.16
C THR A 642 12.60 11.59 18.96
N SER A 643 12.62 12.25 17.82
CA SER A 643 13.29 11.77 16.60
C SER A 643 14.78 12.09 16.55
#